data_78fa9b94908b3290afa93463655d0c1f
#
_entry.id   78fa9b94908b3290afa93463655d0c1f
#
_cell.length_a   1.000
_cell.length_b   1.000
_cell.length_c   1.000
_cell.angle_alpha   90.00
_cell.angle_beta   90.00
_cell.angle_gamma   90.00
#
_symmetry.space_group_name_H-M   'P 1'
#
loop_
_entity.id
_entity.type
_entity.pdbx_description
1 polymer ?
#
loop_
_entity_poly.entity_id
_entity_poly.type
_entity_poly.pdbx_seq_one_letter_code
_entity_poly.pdbx_strand_id
1 'polypeptide(L)'
;MQRRFSTRLLSLTLLLILMLAAVALGGGQAAAQTDAATAKPLSPLHPVFPMLDADGRNVLESGAPVSTMQTCGSCHDTDFIASHSFHSDLGLSSMTAPGQVANGRAWDTSNGLFGKWDPITYRYLTPAGDERLDMSTADWLMTLGARVVGGGPATTSRNGEALTTLAPDAASPETNIRNADGTISAWDWSESGAAEMDCFLCHLDQPDHAARTAALAAGDFGWANTATLAATGIVTQSTSGWTWNTSAFDAEGALLPEYVRVQDPTNANCAQCHGLVHTDAATPLTLTGCDTTNPQTATTGQVISGQKIAESGVNIVDKASLSRAWDVHAERQLACTDCHYALNNPMHAQESDTTRPSHLVYDPRRLDIGEYLERPNHNFARGQSAQFTVAPELKDTMRRCESCHTVASHGSWLPYVDRHMTVLSCESCHVPHLYAPAIEKVDWTVLNADGSSVVSCRGTEDINGGIDALIEGFTPVLMMRDNIDGNPQLAPYNLISAWYWVYDDANGAKRPVPLADLQAAWFEDGAYAADLMAVFDSNRDGALDETELRLDSDAKTAAVAARLTAQGLDNPRVEGEVQPYSINHNVTRGEWATRDCQACHRDDAALNQPMQLAGFTPGGVTPSFVNDANIANSGDIVQGEDGALYFQPAPEQAGVYIFGSNRISWIDWLGLGIFLLTLGAVGLHGGLRFYMTLRNPRPKPELKRVYMYDVYERFWHWLQTVAIILLIFTGLVIHRPDMLGMFNFRYMVWLHNMLALILLVNAAMSLFYHLTSGAIRQFIPRPYGFFDQAILQAQFYLRNIFKGAPHPMEKTKDQKLNPLQQLTYFWLLNVLLPLQIVTGALMWGVQQWPVVAGMAGGLPWLAPIHTLVAWLFATFIVAHVYLTTTGPAVLTDIKAMITGWEDVEVHGHAETHPEHA
;
A
#
# COMPACT_ATOMS: atom_id res chain seq x y z
N MET A 1 45.11 -46.95 12.92
CA MET A 1 44.19 -46.01 13.59
C MET A 1 43.57 -44.96 12.62
N GLN A 2 44.33 -44.44 11.65
CA GLN A 2 43.89 -43.43 10.69
C GLN A 2 42.72 -43.81 9.74
N ARG A 3 42.63 -45.09 9.30
CA ARG A 3 41.50 -45.52 8.42
C ARG A 3 40.13 -45.54 9.11
N ARG A 4 40.06 -45.75 10.42
CA ARG A 4 38.81 -45.78 11.17
C ARG A 4 38.26 -44.37 11.52
N PHE A 5 39.14 -43.36 11.50
CA PHE A 5 38.72 -41.96 11.78
C PHE A 5 38.13 -41.32 10.55
N SER A 6 38.65 -41.63 9.34
CA SER A 6 38.11 -41.07 8.09
C SER A 6 36.69 -41.61 7.74
N THR A 7 36.44 -42.91 8.04
CA THR A 7 35.11 -43.51 7.82
C THR A 7 34.07 -42.95 8.82
N ARG A 8 34.44 -42.69 10.07
CA ARG A 8 33.52 -42.09 11.05
C ARG A 8 33.22 -40.62 10.76
N LEU A 9 34.17 -39.87 10.24
CA LEU A 9 33.97 -38.50 9.84
C LEU A 9 33.07 -38.40 8.58
N LEU A 10 33.27 -39.33 7.62
CA LEU A 10 32.42 -39.42 6.43
C LEU A 10 30.98 -39.84 6.79
N SER A 11 30.82 -40.71 7.78
CA SER A 11 29.50 -41.14 8.27
C SER A 11 28.78 -40.03 9.05
N LEU A 12 29.52 -39.19 9.80
CA LEU A 12 28.92 -38.04 10.51
C LEU A 12 28.50 -36.92 9.55
N THR A 13 29.28 -36.66 8.50
CA THR A 13 28.88 -35.67 7.45
C THR A 13 27.71 -36.19 6.64
N LEU A 14 27.67 -37.48 6.31
CA LEU A 14 26.52 -38.07 5.64
C LEU A 14 25.26 -38.05 6.50
N LEU A 15 25.40 -38.31 7.80
CA LEU A 15 24.29 -38.23 8.77
C LEU A 15 23.76 -36.79 8.94
N LEU A 16 24.66 -35.81 8.95
CA LEU A 16 24.27 -34.39 9.01
C LEU A 16 23.56 -33.94 7.74
N ILE A 17 24.01 -34.41 6.58
CA ILE A 17 23.36 -34.15 5.28
C ILE A 17 21.98 -34.84 5.22
N LEU A 18 21.85 -36.04 5.74
CA LEU A 18 20.58 -36.77 5.82
C LEU A 18 19.63 -36.17 6.83
N MET A 19 20.08 -35.67 7.97
CA MET A 19 19.26 -34.90 8.90
C MET A 19 18.76 -33.59 8.29
N LEU A 20 19.60 -32.86 7.55
CA LEU A 20 19.22 -31.64 6.83
C LEU A 20 18.22 -31.92 5.71
N ALA A 21 18.36 -33.08 5.02
CA ALA A 21 17.38 -33.51 4.01
C ALA A 21 16.04 -33.96 4.63
N ALA A 22 16.04 -34.58 5.80
CA ALA A 22 14.83 -34.99 6.51
C ALA A 22 14.02 -33.80 7.04
N VAL A 23 14.68 -32.72 7.48
CA VAL A 23 14.00 -31.48 7.89
C VAL A 23 13.40 -30.73 6.69
N ALA A 24 13.96 -30.90 5.50
CA ALA A 24 13.44 -30.30 4.27
C ALA A 24 12.21 -31.02 3.68
N LEU A 25 11.94 -32.27 4.07
CA LEU A 25 10.83 -33.08 3.54
C LEU A 25 9.63 -33.20 4.47
N GLY A 26 9.69 -32.64 5.69
CA GLY A 26 8.68 -32.79 6.73
C GLY A 26 7.56 -31.73 6.75
N GLY A 27 7.35 -30.95 5.69
CA GLY A 27 6.28 -29.97 5.60
C GLY A 27 4.91 -30.59 5.32
N GLY A 28 4.24 -31.14 6.33
CA GLY A 28 2.85 -31.55 6.22
C GLY A 28 1.96 -30.32 5.95
N GLN A 29 1.20 -30.34 4.87
CA GLN A 29 0.12 -29.39 4.60
C GLN A 29 -0.96 -29.58 5.67
N ALA A 30 -1.10 -28.60 6.57
CA ALA A 30 -2.32 -28.49 7.37
C ALA A 30 -3.46 -28.06 6.43
N ALA A 31 -4.40 -28.94 6.19
CA ALA A 31 -5.65 -28.60 5.51
C ALA A 31 -6.39 -27.57 6.37
N ALA A 32 -6.67 -26.41 5.79
CA ALA A 32 -7.52 -25.41 6.41
C ALA A 32 -8.92 -26.03 6.57
N GLN A 33 -9.38 -26.14 7.80
CA GLN A 33 -10.76 -26.46 8.09
C GLN A 33 -11.63 -25.30 7.61
N THR A 34 -12.44 -25.56 6.61
CA THR A 34 -13.47 -24.65 6.14
C THR A 34 -14.67 -24.80 7.04
N ASP A 35 -14.74 -24.02 8.09
CA ASP A 35 -16.00 -23.82 8.78
C ASP A 35 -16.87 -22.93 7.87
N ALA A 36 -17.93 -23.53 7.36
CA ALA A 36 -18.97 -22.80 6.64
C ALA A 36 -19.58 -21.77 7.61
N ALA A 37 -19.37 -20.48 7.33
CA ALA A 37 -20.06 -19.42 8.02
C ALA A 37 -21.56 -19.65 7.84
N THR A 38 -22.24 -20.00 8.89
CA THR A 38 -23.70 -20.10 8.91
C THR A 38 -24.26 -18.70 8.65
N ALA A 39 -25.09 -18.59 7.62
CA ALA A 39 -25.79 -17.36 7.31
C ALA A 39 -26.50 -16.85 8.58
N LYS A 40 -26.26 -15.56 8.92
CA LYS A 40 -26.87 -14.92 10.09
C LYS A 40 -28.38 -15.00 9.96
N PRO A 41 -29.13 -15.56 10.91
CA PRO A 41 -30.55 -15.66 10.78
C PRO A 41 -31.16 -14.26 10.74
N LEU A 42 -31.96 -13.98 9.72
CA LEU A 42 -32.76 -12.76 9.65
C LEU A 42 -33.67 -12.72 10.87
N SER A 43 -33.67 -11.61 11.61
CA SER A 43 -34.53 -11.47 12.80
C SER A 43 -36.00 -11.38 12.35
N PRO A 44 -36.85 -12.41 12.56
CA PRO A 44 -38.26 -12.39 12.15
C PRO A 44 -39.16 -11.74 13.21
N LEU A 45 -38.60 -11.11 14.25
CA LEU A 45 -39.33 -10.83 15.49
C LEU A 45 -39.47 -9.34 15.79
N HIS A 46 -39.31 -8.45 14.80
CA HIS A 46 -39.65 -7.05 15.00
C HIS A 46 -41.18 -6.94 15.19
N PRO A 47 -41.66 -6.28 16.27
CA PRO A 47 -43.09 -6.10 16.47
C PRO A 47 -43.71 -5.23 15.41
N VAL A 48 -44.99 -5.39 15.15
CA VAL A 48 -45.78 -4.46 14.34
C VAL A 48 -45.88 -3.11 15.04
N PHE A 49 -45.96 -2.04 14.22
CA PHE A 49 -45.96 -0.66 14.74
C PHE A 49 -46.87 0.23 13.92
N PRO A 50 -47.46 1.28 14.49
CA PRO A 50 -48.23 2.28 13.77
C PRO A 50 -47.26 3.17 12.98
N MET A 51 -47.71 3.64 11.83
CA MET A 51 -47.02 4.69 11.07
C MET A 51 -47.50 6.05 11.51
N LEU A 52 -46.59 6.87 12.05
CA LEU A 52 -46.90 8.18 12.62
C LEU A 52 -46.34 9.31 11.78
N ASP A 53 -47.08 10.41 11.70
CA ASP A 53 -46.60 11.67 11.13
C ASP A 53 -45.73 12.47 12.14
N ALA A 54 -45.24 13.63 11.76
CA ALA A 54 -44.40 14.49 12.59
C ALA A 54 -45.10 14.97 13.89
N ASP A 55 -46.41 15.00 13.91
CA ASP A 55 -47.23 15.36 15.08
C ASP A 55 -47.59 14.14 15.94
N GLY A 56 -47.11 12.94 15.59
CA GLY A 56 -47.37 11.68 16.29
C GLY A 56 -48.78 11.12 16.01
N ARG A 57 -49.53 11.62 14.98
CA ARG A 57 -50.81 11.08 14.56
C ARG A 57 -50.59 9.96 13.54
N ASN A 58 -51.56 9.02 13.47
CA ASN A 58 -51.51 7.97 12.48
C ASN A 58 -51.61 8.55 11.06
N VAL A 59 -50.76 8.12 10.15
CA VAL A 59 -50.69 8.62 8.77
C VAL A 59 -51.99 8.35 7.99
N LEU A 60 -52.78 7.33 8.36
CA LEU A 60 -54.10 7.06 7.76
C LEU A 60 -55.14 8.14 8.12
N GLU A 61 -55.01 8.76 9.30
CA GLU A 61 -55.89 9.83 9.76
C GLU A 61 -55.49 11.20 9.19
N SER A 62 -54.19 11.46 9.17
CA SER A 62 -53.66 12.75 8.75
C SER A 62 -53.44 12.88 7.23
N GLY A 63 -53.17 11.76 6.55
CA GLY A 63 -52.71 11.74 5.16
C GLY A 63 -51.33 12.37 4.94
N ALA A 64 -50.64 12.71 6.04
CA ALA A 64 -49.33 13.36 6.03
C ALA A 64 -48.17 12.33 5.76
N PRO A 65 -46.99 12.82 5.43
CA PRO A 65 -45.80 11.96 5.31
C PRO A 65 -45.43 11.29 6.65
N VAL A 66 -44.83 10.11 6.58
CA VAL A 66 -44.36 9.41 7.77
C VAL A 66 -43.16 10.12 8.39
N SER A 67 -43.16 10.22 9.72
CA SER A 67 -42.00 10.55 10.52
C SER A 67 -41.39 9.25 11.07
N THR A 68 -40.19 8.93 10.66
CA THR A 68 -39.43 7.78 11.23
C THR A 68 -39.01 8.06 12.66
N MET A 69 -38.74 9.32 13.00
CA MET A 69 -38.37 9.73 14.37
C MET A 69 -39.56 9.49 15.34
N GLN A 70 -40.82 9.72 14.93
CA GLN A 70 -42.00 9.46 15.74
C GLN A 70 -42.39 7.97 15.68
N THR A 71 -42.41 7.37 14.50
CA THR A 71 -42.78 5.96 14.31
C THR A 71 -41.90 5.02 15.09
N CYS A 72 -40.58 5.10 14.90
CA CYS A 72 -39.56 4.27 15.58
C CYS A 72 -39.35 4.75 17.03
N GLY A 73 -39.54 6.04 17.27
CA GLY A 73 -39.38 6.69 18.57
C GLY A 73 -40.36 6.22 19.66
N SER A 74 -41.42 5.49 19.27
CA SER A 74 -42.33 4.85 20.24
C SER A 74 -41.63 3.72 21.06
N CYS A 75 -40.52 3.17 20.54
CA CYS A 75 -39.79 2.05 21.20
C CYS A 75 -38.27 2.28 21.23
N HIS A 76 -37.75 3.07 20.32
CA HIS A 76 -36.31 3.38 20.26
C HIS A 76 -36.06 4.84 20.65
N ASP A 77 -34.94 5.13 21.29
CA ASP A 77 -34.51 6.51 21.56
C ASP A 77 -33.90 7.11 20.27
N THR A 78 -34.77 7.59 19.40
CA THR A 78 -34.40 8.10 18.07
C THR A 78 -33.53 9.36 18.15
N ASP A 79 -33.65 10.16 19.21
CA ASP A 79 -32.83 11.35 19.43
C ASP A 79 -31.37 10.91 19.76
N PHE A 80 -31.23 9.90 20.63
CA PHE A 80 -29.93 9.30 20.88
C PHE A 80 -29.31 8.75 19.58
N ILE A 81 -30.07 7.96 18.82
CA ILE A 81 -29.62 7.33 17.58
C ILE A 81 -29.16 8.38 16.57
N ALA A 82 -29.95 9.42 16.32
CA ALA A 82 -29.62 10.48 15.38
C ALA A 82 -28.38 11.28 15.82
N SER A 83 -28.26 11.59 17.11
CA SER A 83 -27.10 12.31 17.66
C SER A 83 -25.83 11.45 17.73
N HIS A 84 -25.94 10.12 17.66
CA HIS A 84 -24.83 9.17 17.66
C HIS A 84 -24.69 8.49 16.29
N SER A 85 -24.88 9.24 15.20
CA SER A 85 -24.75 8.78 13.83
C SER A 85 -23.97 9.79 12.99
N PHE A 86 -22.70 9.48 12.67
CA PHE A 86 -21.94 10.31 11.73
C PHE A 86 -22.52 10.32 10.31
N HIS A 87 -23.36 9.33 9.96
CA HIS A 87 -24.09 9.30 8.70
C HIS A 87 -25.20 10.36 8.64
N SER A 88 -25.79 10.77 9.77
CA SER A 88 -26.76 11.86 9.84
C SER A 88 -26.08 13.21 10.04
N ASP A 89 -24.97 13.27 10.78
CA ASP A 89 -24.26 14.52 11.08
C ASP A 89 -23.52 15.12 9.88
N LEU A 90 -22.86 14.30 9.10
CA LEU A 90 -22.12 14.63 7.87
C LEU A 90 -21.13 15.80 8.03
N GLY A 91 -20.74 16.15 9.22
CA GLY A 91 -19.82 17.23 9.57
C GLY A 91 -20.48 18.52 10.06
N LEU A 92 -21.80 18.56 10.23
CA LEU A 92 -22.50 19.73 10.74
C LEU A 92 -22.03 20.12 12.15
N SER A 93 -21.91 19.16 13.06
CA SER A 93 -21.44 19.39 14.44
C SER A 93 -19.95 19.77 14.53
N SER A 94 -19.17 19.52 13.49
CA SER A 94 -17.73 19.82 13.42
C SER A 94 -17.43 21.03 12.53
N MET A 95 -18.42 21.83 12.16
CA MET A 95 -18.19 23.01 11.33
C MET A 95 -17.34 24.05 12.03
N THR A 96 -16.38 24.60 11.29
CA THR A 96 -15.44 25.65 11.72
C THR A 96 -15.44 26.80 10.72
N ALA A 97 -14.71 27.89 11.05
CA ALA A 97 -14.44 28.91 10.06
C ALA A 97 -13.58 28.36 8.90
N PRO A 98 -13.69 28.91 7.69
CA PRO A 98 -12.89 28.51 6.54
C PRO A 98 -11.40 28.48 6.87
N GLY A 99 -10.70 27.47 6.38
CA GLY A 99 -9.24 27.28 6.58
C GLY A 99 -8.82 26.77 7.97
N GLN A 100 -9.77 26.45 8.85
CA GLN A 100 -9.47 25.83 10.16
C GLN A 100 -9.44 24.31 10.10
N VAL A 101 -9.88 23.71 9.00
CA VAL A 101 -9.80 22.28 8.77
C VAL A 101 -8.35 21.91 8.41
N ALA A 102 -7.81 20.87 9.02
CA ALA A 102 -6.39 20.51 8.90
C ALA A 102 -6.02 19.81 7.57
N ASN A 103 -6.91 19.83 6.57
CA ASN A 103 -6.67 19.20 5.25
C ASN A 103 -5.85 20.09 4.27
N GLY A 104 -5.46 21.30 4.70
CA GLY A 104 -4.66 22.22 3.90
C GLY A 104 -5.46 23.09 2.93
N ARG A 105 -6.76 22.92 2.79
CA ARG A 105 -7.63 23.77 1.97
C ARG A 105 -8.10 24.99 2.78
N ALA A 106 -7.93 26.17 2.19
CA ALA A 106 -8.26 27.43 2.86
C ALA A 106 -9.77 27.70 3.00
N TRP A 107 -10.59 26.93 2.33
CA TRP A 107 -12.05 27.18 2.20
C TRP A 107 -12.93 26.13 2.89
N ASP A 108 -12.43 24.92 3.19
CA ASP A 108 -13.24 23.90 3.86
C ASP A 108 -13.64 24.33 5.27
N THR A 109 -14.87 24.01 5.63
CA THR A 109 -15.48 24.38 6.92
C THR A 109 -15.77 23.17 7.79
N SER A 110 -15.66 21.95 7.27
CA SER A 110 -15.74 20.71 8.04
C SER A 110 -14.94 19.60 7.38
N ASN A 111 -14.72 18.50 8.11
CA ASN A 111 -14.14 17.27 7.55
C ASN A 111 -15.20 16.36 6.92
N GLY A 112 -16.49 16.68 7.07
CA GLY A 112 -17.60 15.89 6.55
C GLY A 112 -18.00 16.28 5.13
N LEU A 113 -19.02 15.58 4.62
CA LEU A 113 -19.59 15.87 3.30
C LEU A 113 -20.23 17.27 3.27
N PHE A 114 -20.85 17.69 4.38
CA PHE A 114 -21.39 19.03 4.56
C PHE A 114 -20.30 19.98 5.03
N GLY A 115 -19.97 20.98 4.22
CA GLY A 115 -18.91 21.96 4.52
C GLY A 115 -17.51 21.61 4.01
N LYS A 116 -17.36 20.51 3.28
CA LYS A 116 -16.13 20.11 2.59
C LYS A 116 -16.32 20.22 1.07
N TRP A 117 -15.36 20.81 0.41
CA TRP A 117 -15.33 20.84 -1.05
C TRP A 117 -14.82 19.52 -1.61
N ASP A 118 -15.55 18.97 -2.58
CA ASP A 118 -15.22 17.73 -3.26
C ASP A 118 -14.88 18.01 -4.73
N PRO A 119 -13.62 17.82 -5.17
CA PRO A 119 -13.23 18.09 -6.54
C PRO A 119 -13.87 17.14 -7.56
N ILE A 120 -14.33 15.94 -7.15
CA ILE A 120 -14.96 15.01 -8.08
C ILE A 120 -16.34 15.53 -8.51
N THR A 121 -17.13 16.00 -7.55
CA THR A 121 -18.47 16.54 -7.79
C THR A 121 -18.48 18.04 -7.96
N TYR A 122 -17.36 18.70 -7.64
CA TYR A 122 -17.22 20.16 -7.62
C TYR A 122 -18.30 20.85 -6.79
N ARG A 123 -18.59 20.34 -5.61
CA ARG A 123 -19.66 20.80 -4.74
C ARG A 123 -19.13 21.19 -3.38
N TYR A 124 -19.65 22.28 -2.88
CA TYR A 124 -19.23 22.88 -1.63
C TYR A 124 -20.35 23.72 -1.02
N LEU A 125 -20.62 23.55 0.27
CA LEU A 125 -21.54 24.42 0.97
C LEU A 125 -20.86 25.73 1.31
N THR A 126 -21.38 26.82 0.78
CA THR A 126 -20.85 28.15 1.02
C THR A 126 -20.94 28.54 2.50
N PRO A 127 -19.84 29.01 3.13
CA PRO A 127 -19.86 29.48 4.49
C PRO A 127 -20.83 30.66 4.69
N ALA A 128 -21.35 30.82 5.90
CA ALA A 128 -22.19 31.96 6.23
C ALA A 128 -21.42 33.29 5.98
N GLY A 129 -22.07 34.26 5.36
CA GLY A 129 -21.49 35.54 5.03
C GLY A 129 -20.76 35.61 3.69
N ASP A 130 -20.75 34.54 2.91
CA ASP A 130 -20.26 34.56 1.53
C ASP A 130 -21.38 35.01 0.59
N GLU A 131 -21.17 36.09 -0.15
CA GLU A 131 -22.17 36.64 -1.10
C GLU A 131 -22.26 35.77 -2.38
N ARG A 132 -21.25 34.96 -2.67
CA ARG A 132 -21.19 34.12 -3.86
C ARG A 132 -21.56 32.70 -3.47
N LEU A 133 -22.85 32.41 -3.42
CA LEU A 133 -23.36 31.07 -3.06
C LEU A 133 -22.95 30.05 -4.11
N ASP A 134 -22.15 29.05 -3.68
CA ASP A 134 -21.91 27.86 -4.48
C ASP A 134 -23.14 26.92 -4.37
N MET A 135 -23.56 26.67 -3.14
CA MET A 135 -24.70 25.81 -2.88
C MET A 135 -25.37 26.20 -1.55
N SER A 136 -26.69 26.46 -1.57
CA SER A 136 -27.46 26.60 -0.34
C SER A 136 -27.72 25.24 0.32
N THR A 137 -28.28 25.24 1.54
CA THR A 137 -28.64 23.98 2.24
C THR A 137 -29.67 23.19 1.45
N ALA A 138 -30.70 23.84 0.86
CA ALA A 138 -31.69 23.18 0.02
C ALA A 138 -31.03 22.61 -1.27
N ASP A 139 -30.24 23.43 -1.99
CA ASP A 139 -29.51 22.98 -3.19
C ASP A 139 -28.60 21.79 -2.89
N TRP A 140 -27.92 21.79 -1.74
CA TRP A 140 -27.06 20.73 -1.31
C TRP A 140 -27.83 19.43 -1.10
N LEU A 141 -29.00 19.47 -0.45
CA LEU A 141 -29.86 18.31 -0.26
C LEU A 141 -30.41 17.77 -1.59
N MET A 142 -30.87 18.66 -2.48
CA MET A 142 -31.36 18.26 -3.80
C MET A 142 -30.29 17.58 -4.64
N THR A 143 -29.04 18.05 -4.52
CA THR A 143 -27.89 17.53 -5.31
C THR A 143 -27.24 16.29 -4.68
N LEU A 144 -27.04 16.27 -3.37
CA LEU A 144 -26.30 15.23 -2.65
C LEU A 144 -27.20 14.29 -1.83
N GLY A 145 -28.51 14.49 -1.87
CA GLY A 145 -29.48 13.76 -1.05
C GLY A 145 -29.43 12.24 -1.23
N ALA A 146 -28.99 11.75 -2.39
CA ALA A 146 -28.75 10.32 -2.61
C ALA A 146 -27.72 9.72 -1.64
N ARG A 147 -26.80 10.53 -1.09
CA ARG A 147 -25.73 10.12 -0.17
C ARG A 147 -26.04 10.45 1.30
N VAL A 148 -27.22 10.94 1.59
CA VAL A 148 -27.63 11.45 2.90
C VAL A 148 -28.75 10.59 3.45
N VAL A 149 -28.57 10.05 4.65
CA VAL A 149 -29.63 9.30 5.33
C VAL A 149 -30.72 10.21 5.94
N GLY A 150 -30.52 11.52 5.90
CA GLY A 150 -31.33 12.51 6.60
C GLY A 150 -30.80 12.85 7.98
N GLY A 151 -31.46 13.69 8.72
CA GLY A 151 -30.96 14.26 9.96
C GLY A 151 -29.89 15.35 9.71
N GLY A 152 -29.21 15.80 10.74
CA GLY A 152 -28.10 16.77 10.65
C GLY A 152 -28.42 17.97 9.77
N PRO A 153 -27.65 18.20 8.70
CA PRO A 153 -27.87 19.33 7.79
C PRO A 153 -29.23 19.33 7.09
N ALA A 154 -29.95 18.21 7.05
CA ALA A 154 -31.28 18.09 6.44
C ALA A 154 -32.41 18.51 7.37
N THR A 155 -32.14 18.70 8.65
CA THR A 155 -33.16 19.10 9.67
C THR A 155 -32.75 20.31 10.48
N THR A 156 -31.42 20.55 10.62
CA THR A 156 -30.86 21.52 11.56
C THR A 156 -29.94 22.49 10.84
N SER A 157 -30.07 23.75 11.12
CA SER A 157 -29.19 24.82 10.62
C SER A 157 -27.79 24.72 11.26
N ARG A 158 -26.83 25.41 10.69
CA ARG A 158 -25.46 25.55 11.25
C ARG A 158 -25.43 26.13 12.67
N ASN A 159 -26.48 26.87 13.05
CA ASN A 159 -26.63 27.46 14.38
C ASN A 159 -27.40 26.57 15.36
N GLY A 160 -27.81 25.36 14.95
CA GLY A 160 -28.57 24.42 15.79
C GLY A 160 -30.07 24.67 15.86
N GLU A 161 -30.62 25.52 14.99
CA GLU A 161 -32.07 25.78 14.91
C GLU A 161 -32.72 24.77 13.93
N ALA A 162 -33.97 24.36 14.19
CA ALA A 162 -34.70 23.51 13.27
C ALA A 162 -35.00 24.29 11.97
N LEU A 163 -34.68 23.73 10.80
CA LEU A 163 -34.89 24.40 9.50
C LEU A 163 -36.32 24.83 9.29
N THR A 164 -37.33 24.02 9.67
CA THR A 164 -38.75 24.31 9.54
C THR A 164 -39.23 25.48 10.38
N THR A 165 -38.40 25.99 11.31
CA THR A 165 -38.72 27.17 12.11
C THR A 165 -38.15 28.47 11.55
N LEU A 166 -37.28 28.37 10.55
CA LEU A 166 -36.63 29.53 9.94
C LEU A 166 -37.59 30.27 8.98
N ALA A 167 -37.62 31.58 9.07
CA ALA A 167 -38.35 32.37 8.09
C ALA A 167 -37.61 32.37 6.74
N PRO A 168 -38.35 32.25 5.61
CA PRO A 168 -37.75 32.32 4.28
C PRO A 168 -36.99 33.64 4.04
N ASP A 169 -35.73 33.56 3.64
CA ASP A 169 -34.84 34.69 3.35
C ASP A 169 -33.90 34.34 2.20
N ALA A 170 -34.00 35.06 1.09
CA ALA A 170 -33.13 34.86 -0.07
C ALA A 170 -31.67 35.23 0.18
N ALA A 171 -31.33 35.98 1.24
CA ALA A 171 -29.96 36.33 1.59
C ALA A 171 -29.29 35.29 2.50
N SER A 172 -30.07 34.38 3.09
CA SER A 172 -29.54 33.35 4.00
C SER A 172 -29.25 32.04 3.28
N PRO A 173 -28.03 31.47 3.36
CA PRO A 173 -27.72 30.15 2.76
C PRO A 173 -28.51 29.01 3.40
N GLU A 174 -29.14 29.19 4.53
CA GLU A 174 -30.02 28.18 5.17
C GLU A 174 -31.40 28.15 4.55
N THR A 175 -31.89 29.30 4.02
CA THR A 175 -33.27 29.47 3.56
C THR A 175 -33.36 30.09 2.17
N ASN A 176 -32.36 29.85 1.31
CA ASN A 176 -32.42 30.23 -0.09
C ASN A 176 -32.22 29.04 -1.02
N ILE A 177 -32.45 29.27 -2.30
CA ILE A 177 -32.21 28.33 -3.39
C ILE A 177 -31.74 29.09 -4.63
N ARG A 178 -30.84 28.48 -5.39
CA ARG A 178 -30.40 28.96 -6.70
C ARG A 178 -31.31 28.37 -7.79
N ASN A 179 -32.04 29.24 -8.50
CA ASN A 179 -32.88 28.86 -9.62
C ASN A 179 -32.04 28.49 -10.87
N ALA A 180 -32.68 27.82 -11.82
CA ALA A 180 -32.02 27.41 -13.08
C ALA A 180 -31.53 28.62 -13.93
N ASP A 181 -32.13 29.79 -13.77
CA ASP A 181 -31.71 31.04 -14.43
C ASP A 181 -30.58 31.77 -13.67
N GLY A 182 -30.05 31.17 -12.61
CA GLY A 182 -28.97 31.71 -11.77
C GLY A 182 -29.42 32.72 -10.72
N THR A 183 -30.71 33.07 -10.67
CA THR A 183 -31.28 33.93 -9.62
C THR A 183 -31.38 33.19 -8.30
N ILE A 184 -31.37 33.95 -7.18
CA ILE A 184 -31.52 33.38 -5.83
C ILE A 184 -32.90 33.79 -5.33
N SER A 185 -33.71 32.81 -4.84
CA SER A 185 -35.00 33.03 -4.22
C SER A 185 -35.03 32.46 -2.80
N ALA A 186 -36.03 32.93 -2.00
CA ALA A 186 -36.21 32.38 -0.67
C ALA A 186 -36.81 30.97 -0.74
N TRP A 187 -36.30 30.06 0.10
CA TRP A 187 -36.79 28.69 0.28
C TRP A 187 -37.63 28.59 1.54
N ASP A 188 -38.80 27.98 1.43
CA ASP A 188 -39.70 27.79 2.55
C ASP A 188 -39.65 26.33 3.06
N TRP A 189 -38.93 26.11 4.15
CA TRP A 189 -38.85 24.83 4.80
C TRP A 189 -40.14 24.35 5.44
N SER A 190 -41.11 25.26 5.71
CA SER A 190 -42.41 24.88 6.25
C SER A 190 -43.28 24.20 5.19
N GLU A 191 -43.09 24.53 3.92
CA GLU A 191 -43.79 23.93 2.78
C GLU A 191 -43.08 22.63 2.31
N SER A 192 -41.76 22.66 2.17
CA SER A 192 -40.99 21.50 1.71
C SER A 192 -40.84 20.39 2.77
N GLY A 193 -41.01 20.74 4.02
CA GLY A 193 -40.62 19.92 5.16
C GLY A 193 -39.10 19.82 5.27
N ALA A 194 -38.58 18.98 6.19
CA ALA A 194 -37.19 18.63 6.39
C ALA A 194 -37.03 17.13 6.26
N ALA A 195 -35.85 16.68 5.79
CA ALA A 195 -35.53 15.26 5.65
C ALA A 195 -34.91 14.72 6.95
N GLU A 196 -35.74 14.19 7.83
CA GLU A 196 -35.28 13.53 9.05
C GLU A 196 -34.52 12.21 8.75
N MET A 197 -33.86 11.63 9.76
CA MET A 197 -33.13 10.37 9.62
C MET A 197 -34.08 9.26 9.16
N ASP A 198 -33.82 8.66 8.00
CA ASP A 198 -34.62 7.62 7.39
C ASP A 198 -34.20 6.23 7.86
N CYS A 199 -34.85 5.74 8.90
CA CYS A 199 -34.62 4.40 9.43
C CYS A 199 -34.92 3.31 8.39
N PHE A 200 -35.91 3.53 7.53
CA PHE A 200 -36.32 2.57 6.51
C PHE A 200 -35.27 2.32 5.45
N LEU A 201 -34.47 3.33 5.12
CA LEU A 201 -33.38 3.21 4.15
C LEU A 201 -32.40 2.08 4.50
N CYS A 202 -32.10 1.91 5.77
CA CYS A 202 -31.17 0.90 6.27
C CYS A 202 -31.84 -0.38 6.78
N HIS A 203 -33.05 -0.26 7.33
CA HIS A 203 -33.71 -1.37 8.04
C HIS A 203 -34.83 -2.08 7.28
N LEU A 204 -35.24 -1.59 6.10
CA LEU A 204 -36.15 -2.33 5.23
C LEU A 204 -35.41 -3.39 4.39
N ASP A 205 -36.08 -4.47 4.12
CA ASP A 205 -35.62 -5.50 3.18
C ASP A 205 -35.44 -4.96 1.75
N GLN A 206 -36.39 -4.11 1.30
CA GLN A 206 -36.39 -3.52 -0.05
C GLN A 206 -36.78 -2.03 -0.01
N PRO A 207 -35.89 -1.14 0.45
CA PRO A 207 -36.16 0.30 0.41
C PRO A 207 -36.08 0.81 -1.03
N ASP A 208 -37.00 1.70 -1.41
CA ASP A 208 -36.97 2.38 -2.70
C ASP A 208 -36.12 3.65 -2.64
N HIS A 209 -34.82 3.46 -2.77
CA HIS A 209 -33.87 4.59 -2.76
C HIS A 209 -34.04 5.52 -3.97
N ALA A 210 -34.47 4.99 -5.11
CA ALA A 210 -34.67 5.80 -6.30
C ALA A 210 -35.82 6.78 -6.12
N ALA A 211 -36.97 6.29 -5.60
CA ALA A 211 -38.11 7.13 -5.27
C ALA A 211 -37.76 8.19 -4.20
N ARG A 212 -37.03 7.79 -3.17
CA ARG A 212 -36.50 8.71 -2.15
C ARG A 212 -35.62 9.82 -2.75
N THR A 213 -34.68 9.44 -3.58
CA THR A 213 -33.77 10.39 -4.25
C THR A 213 -34.55 11.35 -5.15
N ALA A 214 -35.57 10.87 -5.87
CA ALA A 214 -36.44 11.69 -6.71
C ALA A 214 -37.20 12.72 -5.86
N ALA A 215 -37.75 12.33 -4.70
CA ALA A 215 -38.39 13.25 -3.77
C ALA A 215 -37.45 14.36 -3.27
N LEU A 216 -36.22 13.96 -2.86
CA LEU A 216 -35.20 14.93 -2.45
C LEU A 216 -34.79 15.88 -3.58
N ALA A 217 -34.60 15.36 -4.79
CA ALA A 217 -34.25 16.16 -5.96
C ALA A 217 -35.37 17.13 -6.38
N ALA A 218 -36.62 16.81 -6.07
CA ALA A 218 -37.77 17.67 -6.29
C ALA A 218 -37.97 18.73 -5.17
N GLY A 219 -37.20 18.66 -4.07
CA GLY A 219 -37.38 19.53 -2.90
C GLY A 219 -38.51 19.09 -1.96
N ASP A 220 -39.11 17.91 -2.16
CA ASP A 220 -40.17 17.35 -1.31
C ASP A 220 -39.56 16.63 -0.09
N PHE A 221 -38.78 17.35 0.71
CA PHE A 221 -37.96 16.79 1.77
C PHE A 221 -38.76 16.04 2.83
N GLY A 222 -39.93 16.56 3.22
CA GLY A 222 -40.81 15.89 4.19
C GLY A 222 -41.32 14.52 3.70
N TRP A 223 -41.43 14.32 2.37
CA TRP A 223 -41.91 13.07 1.78
C TRP A 223 -40.81 12.05 1.50
N ALA A 224 -39.54 12.38 1.73
CA ALA A 224 -38.41 11.51 1.39
C ALA A 224 -38.52 10.13 2.07
N ASN A 225 -38.79 10.08 3.39
CA ASN A 225 -38.92 8.82 4.13
C ASN A 225 -40.19 8.02 3.72
N THR A 226 -41.25 8.70 3.30
CA THR A 226 -42.45 8.04 2.73
C THR A 226 -42.13 7.43 1.36
N ALA A 227 -41.39 8.13 0.54
CA ALA A 227 -40.96 7.65 -0.78
C ALA A 227 -40.08 6.36 -0.67
N THR A 228 -39.30 6.20 0.40
CA THR A 228 -38.52 4.97 0.66
C THR A 228 -39.40 3.71 0.75
N LEU A 229 -40.69 3.87 1.07
CA LEU A 229 -41.68 2.79 1.16
C LEU A 229 -42.35 2.43 -0.19
N ALA A 230 -42.04 3.11 -1.29
CA ALA A 230 -42.78 2.94 -2.57
C ALA A 230 -42.73 1.49 -3.10
N ALA A 231 -41.61 0.80 -2.97
CA ALA A 231 -41.49 -0.59 -3.42
C ALA A 231 -42.27 -1.61 -2.58
N THR A 232 -42.73 -1.24 -1.37
CA THR A 232 -43.44 -2.16 -0.44
C THR A 232 -44.94 -2.28 -0.72
N GLY A 233 -45.51 -1.39 -1.51
CA GLY A 233 -46.95 -1.30 -1.74
C GLY A 233 -47.74 -0.66 -0.58
N ILE A 234 -47.06 -0.12 0.45
CA ILE A 234 -47.66 0.61 1.57
C ILE A 234 -48.11 2.00 1.10
N VAL A 235 -47.40 2.60 0.16
CA VAL A 235 -47.71 3.90 -0.46
C VAL A 235 -47.66 3.78 -1.98
N THR A 236 -48.40 4.68 -2.64
CA THR A 236 -48.39 4.81 -4.10
C THR A 236 -48.24 6.28 -4.46
N GLN A 237 -47.31 6.58 -5.36
CA GLN A 237 -47.17 7.91 -5.94
C GLN A 237 -48.09 8.06 -7.15
N SER A 238 -48.82 9.19 -7.19
CA SER A 238 -49.65 9.56 -8.31
C SER A 238 -49.34 11.00 -8.73
N THR A 239 -49.96 11.47 -9.79
CA THR A 239 -49.86 12.89 -10.22
C THR A 239 -50.38 13.89 -9.19
N SER A 240 -51.18 13.42 -8.21
CA SER A 240 -51.72 14.23 -7.11
C SER A 240 -50.93 14.11 -5.81
N GLY A 241 -49.82 13.43 -5.83
CA GLY A 241 -48.94 13.20 -4.66
C GLY A 241 -49.02 11.77 -4.17
N TRP A 242 -48.61 11.56 -2.94
CA TRP A 242 -48.50 10.26 -2.28
C TRP A 242 -49.82 9.87 -1.62
N THR A 243 -50.19 8.60 -1.68
CA THR A 243 -51.40 8.06 -1.05
C THR A 243 -51.09 6.77 -0.30
N TRP A 244 -51.70 6.66 0.90
CA TRP A 244 -51.52 5.49 1.76
C TRP A 244 -52.45 4.35 1.34
N ASN A 245 -51.92 3.12 1.26
CA ASN A 245 -52.68 1.92 1.03
C ASN A 245 -53.31 1.44 2.34
N THR A 246 -54.58 1.72 2.58
CA THR A 246 -55.30 1.35 3.81
C THR A 246 -55.32 -0.17 4.05
N SER A 247 -55.17 -1.01 3.00
CA SER A 247 -55.12 -2.47 3.14
C SER A 247 -53.83 -2.96 3.74
N ALA A 248 -52.80 -2.13 3.87
CA ALA A 248 -51.54 -2.48 4.49
C ALA A 248 -51.56 -2.35 6.02
N PHE A 249 -52.66 -1.94 6.58
CA PHE A 249 -52.81 -1.66 8.01
C PHE A 249 -53.93 -2.50 8.61
N ASP A 250 -53.79 -2.84 9.91
CA ASP A 250 -54.84 -3.47 10.67
C ASP A 250 -55.92 -2.45 11.15
N ALA A 251 -56.90 -2.92 11.91
CA ALA A 251 -57.99 -2.09 12.40
C ALA A 251 -57.55 -1.01 13.42
N GLU A 252 -56.43 -1.19 14.04
CA GLU A 252 -55.77 -0.33 15.02
C GLU A 252 -54.76 0.63 14.36
N GLY A 253 -54.57 0.54 13.02
CA GLY A 253 -53.66 1.38 12.25
C GLY A 253 -52.20 0.99 12.33
N ALA A 254 -51.94 -0.21 12.83
CA ALA A 254 -50.58 -0.78 12.79
C ALA A 254 -50.30 -1.45 11.43
N LEU A 255 -49.05 -1.42 11.00
CA LEU A 255 -48.62 -1.96 9.73
C LEU A 255 -48.63 -3.49 9.73
N LEU A 256 -49.23 -4.10 8.70
CA LEU A 256 -49.27 -5.56 8.57
C LEU A 256 -47.91 -6.13 8.15
N PRO A 257 -47.45 -7.23 8.80
CA PRO A 257 -46.09 -7.76 8.59
C PRO A 257 -45.82 -8.32 7.18
N GLU A 258 -46.86 -8.59 6.40
CA GLU A 258 -46.70 -9.00 4.99
C GLU A 258 -46.30 -7.87 4.04
N TYR A 259 -46.45 -6.60 4.44
CA TYR A 259 -46.05 -5.46 3.64
C TYR A 259 -44.63 -4.95 3.95
N VAL A 260 -44.15 -5.17 5.16
CA VAL A 260 -42.87 -4.64 5.56
C VAL A 260 -42.12 -5.64 6.44
N ARG A 261 -40.84 -5.75 6.16
CA ARG A 261 -39.92 -6.52 6.98
C ARG A 261 -38.81 -5.58 7.47
N VAL A 262 -38.78 -5.33 8.77
CA VAL A 262 -37.71 -4.58 9.44
C VAL A 262 -36.68 -5.56 9.93
N GLN A 263 -35.41 -5.31 9.62
CA GLN A 263 -34.28 -6.18 9.91
C GLN A 263 -32.98 -5.38 10.14
N ASP A 264 -31.93 -6.07 10.58
CA ASP A 264 -30.59 -5.48 10.59
C ASP A 264 -30.18 -5.10 9.15
N PRO A 265 -29.40 -4.01 8.95
CA PRO A 265 -28.95 -3.58 7.64
C PRO A 265 -28.21 -4.69 6.89
N THR A 266 -28.61 -4.92 5.64
CA THR A 266 -28.00 -5.87 4.73
C THR A 266 -26.93 -5.20 3.86
N ASN A 267 -26.12 -5.99 3.14
CA ASN A 267 -25.19 -5.45 2.14
C ASN A 267 -25.89 -4.62 1.07
N ALA A 268 -27.13 -4.97 0.70
CA ALA A 268 -27.92 -4.21 -0.28
C ALA A 268 -28.31 -2.82 0.23
N ASN A 269 -28.58 -2.67 1.52
CA ASN A 269 -28.84 -1.37 2.13
C ASN A 269 -27.59 -0.46 2.09
N CYS A 270 -26.42 -1.01 2.45
CA CYS A 270 -25.15 -0.28 2.40
C CYS A 270 -24.76 0.11 0.96
N ALA A 271 -25.05 -0.77 0.00
CA ALA A 271 -24.74 -0.58 -1.42
C ALA A 271 -25.36 0.68 -2.05
N GLN A 272 -26.45 1.18 -1.50
CA GLN A 272 -27.13 2.37 -2.02
C GLN A 272 -26.24 3.62 -1.98
N CYS A 273 -25.24 3.66 -1.08
CA CYS A 273 -24.33 4.78 -0.92
C CYS A 273 -22.85 4.38 -1.00
N HIS A 274 -22.48 3.12 -0.68
CA HIS A 274 -21.11 2.66 -0.53
C HIS A 274 -20.53 1.96 -1.76
N GLY A 275 -20.96 2.36 -2.95
CA GLY A 275 -20.43 1.85 -4.21
C GLY A 275 -21.14 0.57 -4.68
N LEU A 276 -20.48 -0.14 -5.60
CA LEU A 276 -21.10 -1.30 -6.25
C LEU A 276 -20.95 -2.54 -5.35
N VAL A 277 -22.06 -2.92 -4.73
CA VAL A 277 -22.22 -4.16 -3.98
C VAL A 277 -23.20 -5.05 -4.73
N HIS A 278 -22.73 -6.15 -5.28
CA HIS A 278 -23.49 -7.10 -6.06
C HIS A 278 -23.81 -8.34 -5.23
N THR A 279 -25.05 -8.47 -4.81
CA THR A 279 -25.51 -9.55 -3.89
C THR A 279 -26.12 -10.75 -4.61
N ASP A 280 -26.65 -10.57 -5.84
CA ASP A 280 -27.23 -11.66 -6.64
C ASP A 280 -26.17 -12.31 -7.51
N ALA A 281 -25.65 -13.46 -7.04
CA ALA A 281 -24.66 -14.21 -7.79
C ALA A 281 -25.20 -14.88 -9.09
N ALA A 282 -26.51 -14.93 -9.29
CA ALA A 282 -27.14 -15.53 -10.47
C ALA A 282 -27.21 -14.54 -11.64
N THR A 283 -27.32 -13.24 -11.36
CA THR A 283 -27.30 -12.20 -12.37
C THR A 283 -25.85 -11.77 -12.65
N PRO A 284 -25.37 -11.77 -13.91
CA PRO A 284 -24.00 -11.31 -14.19
C PRO A 284 -23.80 -9.86 -13.81
N LEU A 285 -22.79 -9.60 -12.99
CA LEU A 285 -22.34 -8.25 -12.70
C LEU A 285 -21.85 -7.57 -13.97
N THR A 286 -22.29 -6.35 -14.23
CA THR A 286 -21.84 -5.52 -15.37
C THR A 286 -21.23 -4.24 -14.88
N LEU A 287 -20.17 -3.78 -15.54
CA LEU A 287 -19.52 -2.48 -15.37
C LEU A 287 -19.28 -1.88 -16.74
N THR A 288 -19.41 -0.59 -16.87
CA THR A 288 -19.17 0.11 -18.15
C THR A 288 -18.02 1.12 -18.10
N GLY A 289 -17.52 1.44 -16.93
CA GLY A 289 -16.45 2.43 -16.77
C GLY A 289 -16.30 2.88 -15.31
N CYS A 290 -15.62 3.99 -15.07
CA CYS A 290 -15.56 4.61 -13.76
C CYS A 290 -16.79 5.52 -13.54
N ASP A 291 -17.92 4.91 -13.25
CA ASP A 291 -19.20 5.59 -13.05
C ASP A 291 -19.18 6.42 -11.76
N THR A 292 -19.37 7.74 -11.88
CA THR A 292 -19.43 8.68 -10.75
C THR A 292 -20.69 8.54 -9.91
N THR A 293 -21.71 7.81 -10.37
CA THR A 293 -22.92 7.51 -9.56
C THR A 293 -22.61 6.57 -8.40
N ASN A 294 -21.54 5.79 -8.51
CA ASN A 294 -21.04 4.90 -7.45
C ASN A 294 -19.69 5.39 -6.91
N PRO A 295 -19.65 6.42 -6.05
CA PRO A 295 -18.43 7.16 -5.73
C PRO A 295 -17.29 6.28 -5.17
N GLN A 296 -17.61 5.29 -4.33
CA GLN A 296 -16.58 4.41 -3.76
C GLN A 296 -15.97 3.49 -4.82
N THR A 297 -16.77 2.97 -5.74
CA THR A 297 -16.28 2.18 -6.86
C THR A 297 -15.53 3.07 -7.86
N ALA A 298 -16.09 4.25 -8.18
CA ALA A 298 -15.45 5.19 -9.08
C ALA A 298 -14.07 5.68 -8.58
N THR A 299 -13.92 5.91 -7.28
CA THR A 299 -12.67 6.41 -6.71
C THR A 299 -11.63 5.33 -6.44
N THR A 300 -12.02 4.10 -6.23
CA THR A 300 -11.11 3.03 -5.77
C THR A 300 -11.03 1.83 -6.70
N GLY A 301 -11.99 1.65 -7.62
CA GLY A 301 -12.14 0.43 -8.42
C GLY A 301 -12.58 -0.78 -7.59
N GLN A 302 -13.06 -0.57 -6.35
CA GLN A 302 -13.52 -1.65 -5.48
C GLN A 302 -14.95 -2.05 -5.82
N VAL A 303 -15.15 -3.36 -6.02
CA VAL A 303 -16.45 -4.00 -6.26
C VAL A 303 -16.64 -5.10 -5.23
N ILE A 304 -17.72 -5.05 -4.49
CA ILE A 304 -18.05 -6.08 -3.49
C ILE A 304 -19.03 -7.06 -4.11
N SER A 305 -18.55 -8.24 -4.49
CA SER A 305 -19.37 -9.30 -5.07
C SER A 305 -18.76 -10.68 -4.76
N GLY A 306 -19.60 -11.63 -4.43
CA GLY A 306 -19.24 -13.03 -4.30
C GLY A 306 -19.12 -13.76 -5.64
N GLN A 307 -19.52 -13.13 -6.76
CA GLN A 307 -19.45 -13.72 -8.10
C GLN A 307 -17.98 -13.84 -8.54
N LYS A 308 -17.67 -14.90 -9.26
CA LYS A 308 -16.38 -15.02 -9.92
C LYS A 308 -16.26 -14.02 -11.07
N ILE A 309 -15.09 -13.41 -11.22
CA ILE A 309 -14.83 -12.43 -12.28
C ILE A 309 -15.07 -13.06 -13.66
N ALA A 310 -14.69 -14.34 -13.85
CA ALA A 310 -14.90 -15.07 -15.10
C ALA A 310 -16.39 -15.24 -15.47
N GLU A 311 -17.29 -15.18 -14.51
CA GLU A 311 -18.73 -15.38 -14.69
C GLU A 311 -19.50 -14.04 -14.81
N SER A 312 -18.83 -12.90 -14.55
CA SER A 312 -19.43 -11.57 -14.65
C SER A 312 -19.77 -11.21 -16.11
N GLY A 313 -20.63 -10.20 -16.29
CA GLY A 313 -20.92 -9.60 -17.60
C GLY A 313 -19.87 -8.59 -18.07
N VAL A 314 -18.85 -8.32 -17.27
CA VAL A 314 -17.83 -7.30 -17.52
C VAL A 314 -16.90 -7.74 -18.67
N ASN A 315 -16.60 -6.84 -19.58
CA ASN A 315 -15.66 -7.09 -20.67
C ASN A 315 -14.20 -6.88 -20.17
N ILE A 316 -13.62 -7.92 -19.59
CA ILE A 316 -12.28 -7.90 -18.96
C ILE A 316 -11.30 -8.68 -19.79
N VAL A 317 -10.07 -8.17 -19.92
CA VAL A 317 -8.93 -8.86 -20.55
C VAL A 317 -8.70 -10.21 -19.85
N ASP A 318 -8.49 -11.26 -20.64
CA ASP A 318 -8.25 -12.64 -20.17
C ASP A 318 -9.29 -13.17 -19.15
N LYS A 319 -10.50 -12.66 -19.19
CA LYS A 319 -11.61 -12.95 -18.26
C LYS A 319 -11.78 -14.43 -17.94
N ALA A 320 -11.68 -15.31 -18.96
CA ALA A 320 -11.85 -16.74 -18.79
C ALA A 320 -10.85 -17.38 -17.82
N SER A 321 -9.67 -16.76 -17.65
CA SER A 321 -8.64 -17.22 -16.70
C SER A 321 -8.88 -16.73 -15.27
N LEU A 322 -9.77 -15.73 -15.05
CA LEU A 322 -10.02 -15.08 -13.77
C LEU A 322 -11.10 -15.81 -12.96
N SER A 323 -10.78 -17.01 -12.48
CA SER A 323 -11.70 -17.85 -11.69
C SER A 323 -11.88 -17.42 -10.23
N ARG A 324 -11.26 -16.32 -9.80
CA ARG A 324 -11.43 -15.76 -8.45
C ARG A 324 -12.73 -14.96 -8.32
N ALA A 325 -13.27 -14.89 -7.11
CA ALA A 325 -14.32 -13.92 -6.79
C ALA A 325 -13.78 -12.48 -6.81
N TRP A 326 -14.66 -11.50 -6.95
CA TRP A 326 -14.31 -10.08 -6.79
C TRP A 326 -13.78 -9.81 -5.38
N ASP A 327 -14.48 -10.35 -4.38
CA ASP A 327 -14.06 -10.27 -2.97
C ASP A 327 -14.32 -11.59 -2.26
N VAL A 328 -13.33 -12.12 -1.54
CA VAL A 328 -13.44 -13.42 -0.87
C VAL A 328 -14.40 -13.41 0.32
N HIS A 329 -14.60 -12.26 0.97
CA HIS A 329 -15.51 -12.14 2.08
C HIS A 329 -16.97 -12.11 1.58
N ALA A 330 -17.23 -11.42 0.48
CA ALA A 330 -18.52 -11.47 -0.21
C ALA A 330 -18.83 -12.87 -0.76
N GLU A 331 -17.84 -13.60 -1.32
CA GLU A 331 -17.99 -15.01 -1.73
C GLU A 331 -18.43 -15.89 -0.54
N ARG A 332 -18.02 -15.56 0.66
CA ARG A 332 -18.37 -16.29 1.90
C ARG A 332 -19.59 -15.72 2.62
N GLN A 333 -20.29 -14.79 1.99
CA GLN A 333 -21.52 -14.20 2.50
C GLN A 333 -21.34 -13.44 3.83
N LEU A 334 -20.15 -12.85 4.07
CA LEU A 334 -19.98 -11.92 5.18
C LEU A 334 -20.76 -10.64 4.87
N ALA A 335 -21.43 -10.13 5.90
CA ALA A 335 -22.13 -8.86 5.84
C ALA A 335 -21.16 -7.70 6.14
N CYS A 336 -21.47 -6.51 5.63
CA CYS A 336 -20.74 -5.28 5.97
C CYS A 336 -20.70 -5.08 7.49
N THR A 337 -21.84 -5.34 8.16
CA THR A 337 -21.99 -5.24 9.62
C THR A 337 -21.19 -6.26 10.42
N ASP A 338 -20.65 -7.32 9.81
CA ASP A 338 -19.75 -8.24 10.49
C ASP A 338 -18.40 -7.58 10.82
N CYS A 339 -17.99 -6.58 10.05
CA CYS A 339 -16.78 -5.79 10.30
C CYS A 339 -17.12 -4.38 10.82
N HIS A 340 -18.15 -3.73 10.25
CA HIS A 340 -18.58 -2.38 10.57
C HIS A 340 -19.81 -2.41 11.51
N TYR A 341 -19.64 -2.91 12.70
CA TYR A 341 -20.70 -3.12 13.68
C TYR A 341 -21.04 -1.85 14.48
N ALA A 342 -22.20 -1.81 15.11
CA ALA A 342 -22.57 -0.77 16.05
C ALA A 342 -21.68 -0.83 17.31
N LEU A 343 -21.05 0.29 17.68
CA LEU A 343 -20.00 0.29 18.72
C LEU A 343 -20.46 -0.15 20.10
N ASN A 344 -21.73 0.07 20.42
CA ASN A 344 -22.33 -0.39 21.67
C ASN A 344 -23.04 -1.73 21.54
N ASN A 345 -22.95 -2.43 20.40
CA ASN A 345 -23.51 -3.77 20.26
C ASN A 345 -22.79 -4.71 21.24
N PRO A 346 -23.50 -5.28 22.21
CA PRO A 346 -22.87 -6.09 23.27
C PRO A 346 -22.18 -7.35 22.73
N MET A 347 -22.54 -7.81 21.52
CA MET A 347 -21.86 -8.93 20.85
C MET A 347 -20.48 -8.53 20.31
N HIS A 348 -20.28 -7.26 19.97
CA HIS A 348 -19.11 -6.79 19.23
C HIS A 348 -18.31 -5.69 19.96
N ALA A 349 -18.91 -5.05 20.98
CA ALA A 349 -18.32 -3.91 21.70
C ALA A 349 -16.92 -4.15 22.30
N GLN A 350 -16.46 -5.39 22.39
CA GLN A 350 -15.15 -5.76 22.94
C GLN A 350 -14.22 -6.37 21.88
N GLU A 351 -14.56 -6.33 20.62
CA GLU A 351 -13.77 -6.99 19.57
C GLU A 351 -12.71 -6.10 18.91
N SER A 352 -12.60 -4.83 19.28
CA SER A 352 -11.46 -4.03 18.84
C SER A 352 -10.22 -4.44 19.63
N ASP A 353 -9.08 -4.59 18.95
CA ASP A 353 -7.81 -4.98 19.57
C ASP A 353 -7.34 -3.98 20.65
N THR A 354 -7.83 -2.74 20.60
CA THR A 354 -7.53 -1.69 21.58
C THR A 354 -8.38 -1.77 22.83
N THR A 355 -9.58 -2.34 22.74
CA THR A 355 -10.55 -2.38 23.85
C THR A 355 -10.75 -3.77 24.43
N ARG A 356 -10.29 -4.82 23.72
CA ARG A 356 -10.42 -6.21 24.14
C ARG A 356 -9.18 -6.68 24.88
N PRO A 357 -9.23 -6.85 26.21
CA PRO A 357 -8.21 -7.61 26.89
C PRO A 357 -8.20 -9.05 26.35
N SER A 358 -7.03 -9.54 25.98
CA SER A 358 -6.87 -10.85 25.32
C SER A 358 -7.41 -12.05 26.13
N HIS A 359 -7.65 -11.86 27.43
CA HIS A 359 -8.20 -12.86 28.34
C HIS A 359 -9.71 -12.72 28.56
N LEU A 360 -10.32 -11.63 28.13
CA LEU A 360 -11.77 -11.45 28.24
C LEU A 360 -12.43 -12.00 26.98
N VAL A 361 -12.84 -13.23 27.08
CA VAL A 361 -13.92 -13.75 26.27
C VAL A 361 -15.21 -13.12 26.81
N TYR A 362 -16.02 -12.64 25.87
CA TYR A 362 -17.38 -12.23 26.07
C TYR A 362 -18.06 -12.82 27.34
N ASP A 363 -18.55 -11.94 28.22
CA ASP A 363 -19.34 -12.34 29.40
C ASP A 363 -20.82 -12.03 29.15
N PRO A 364 -21.65 -13.03 28.82
CA PRO A 364 -23.08 -12.83 28.54
C PRO A 364 -23.85 -12.22 29.72
N ARG A 365 -23.32 -12.28 30.94
CA ARG A 365 -23.96 -11.70 32.13
C ARG A 365 -23.88 -10.17 32.19
N ARG A 366 -23.06 -9.56 31.34
CA ARG A 366 -22.88 -8.11 31.21
C ARG A 366 -23.58 -7.51 30.04
N LEU A 367 -24.40 -8.30 29.33
CA LEU A 367 -25.18 -7.81 28.22
C LEU A 367 -26.42 -7.08 28.71
N ASP A 368 -26.49 -5.82 28.37
CA ASP A 368 -27.74 -5.07 28.38
C ASP A 368 -28.29 -4.99 26.97
N ILE A 369 -28.96 -6.07 26.56
CA ILE A 369 -29.60 -6.14 25.24
C ILE A 369 -30.76 -5.15 25.18
N GLY A 370 -31.46 -4.92 26.29
CA GLY A 370 -32.57 -3.99 26.36
C GLY A 370 -32.12 -2.57 26.06
N GLU A 371 -31.07 -2.12 26.73
CA GLU A 371 -30.46 -0.81 26.48
C GLU A 371 -29.96 -0.69 25.05
N TYR A 372 -29.29 -1.71 24.50
CA TYR A 372 -28.84 -1.72 23.14
C TYR A 372 -29.96 -1.63 22.12
N LEU A 373 -31.06 -2.36 22.31
CA LEU A 373 -32.22 -2.32 21.40
C LEU A 373 -32.92 -0.97 21.45
N GLU A 374 -32.98 -0.32 22.61
CA GLU A 374 -33.54 1.02 22.76
C GLU A 374 -32.65 2.09 22.18
N ARG A 375 -31.30 1.98 22.34
CA ARG A 375 -30.29 3.00 22.00
C ARG A 375 -29.12 2.41 21.21
N PRO A 376 -29.33 1.80 20.05
CA PRO A 376 -28.21 1.36 19.25
C PRO A 376 -27.39 2.57 18.77
N ASN A 377 -26.06 2.50 18.96
CA ASN A 377 -25.15 3.53 18.50
C ASN A 377 -24.93 3.37 16.98
N HIS A 378 -25.30 4.37 16.19
CA HIS A 378 -25.16 4.39 14.73
C HIS A 378 -23.84 5.04 14.27
N ASN A 379 -22.94 5.35 15.19
CA ASN A 379 -21.55 5.54 14.88
C ASN A 379 -20.92 4.14 14.69
N PHE A 380 -20.96 3.64 13.45
CA PHE A 380 -20.46 2.33 13.14
C PHE A 380 -18.93 2.26 13.26
N ALA A 381 -18.46 1.10 13.70
CA ALA A 381 -17.04 0.77 13.72
C ALA A 381 -16.44 0.92 12.32
N ARG A 382 -15.26 1.55 12.21
CA ARG A 382 -14.61 1.80 10.92
C ARG A 382 -13.10 1.62 10.98
N GLY A 383 -12.50 1.37 9.83
CA GLY A 383 -11.05 1.33 9.66
C GLY A 383 -10.45 2.72 9.49
N GLN A 384 -9.25 2.75 8.95
CA GLN A 384 -8.60 3.99 8.54
C GLN A 384 -9.18 4.46 7.22
N SER A 385 -9.54 5.72 7.15
CA SER A 385 -9.89 6.37 5.90
C SER A 385 -8.75 7.27 5.45
N ALA A 386 -8.53 7.34 4.15
CA ALA A 386 -7.74 8.40 3.57
C ALA A 386 -8.47 9.73 3.76
N GLN A 387 -7.71 10.80 3.90
CA GLN A 387 -8.18 12.16 4.14
C GLN A 387 -8.88 12.34 5.51
N PHE A 388 -8.97 13.59 5.94
CA PHE A 388 -9.72 13.94 7.13
C PHE A 388 -11.21 13.68 6.92
N THR A 389 -11.82 12.98 7.88
CA THR A 389 -13.24 12.65 7.87
C THR A 389 -13.88 12.98 9.21
N VAL A 390 -15.23 12.96 9.26
CA VAL A 390 -15.96 13.10 10.53
C VAL A 390 -15.61 11.98 11.51
N ALA A 391 -15.77 12.23 12.79
CA ALA A 391 -15.59 11.26 13.87
C ALA A 391 -14.21 10.56 13.80
N PRO A 392 -13.08 11.29 13.86
CA PRO A 392 -11.75 10.71 13.80
C PRO A 392 -11.45 9.77 14.97
N GLU A 393 -12.18 9.91 16.08
CA GLU A 393 -12.10 9.03 17.26
C GLU A 393 -12.59 7.60 17.00
N LEU A 394 -13.33 7.38 15.91
CA LEU A 394 -13.81 6.06 15.49
C LEU A 394 -12.82 5.33 14.57
N LYS A 395 -11.69 5.94 14.26
CA LYS A 395 -10.64 5.32 13.47
C LYS A 395 -10.17 4.00 14.12
N ASP A 396 -10.02 2.95 13.31
CA ASP A 396 -9.53 1.63 13.72
C ASP A 396 -10.38 0.90 14.77
N THR A 397 -11.67 1.20 14.84
CA THR A 397 -12.58 0.53 15.79
C THR A 397 -13.26 -0.71 15.21
N MET A 398 -13.16 -0.94 13.89
CA MET A 398 -13.76 -2.08 13.21
C MET A 398 -13.02 -3.40 13.49
N ARG A 399 -13.69 -4.51 13.18
CA ARG A 399 -13.05 -5.82 13.14
C ARG A 399 -12.03 -5.85 11.99
N ARG A 400 -10.77 -6.12 12.33
CA ARG A 400 -9.66 -6.14 11.38
C ARG A 400 -9.33 -7.57 10.93
N CYS A 401 -8.42 -7.70 9.97
CA CYS A 401 -7.97 -8.99 9.45
C CYS A 401 -7.54 -9.94 10.57
N GLU A 402 -6.78 -9.43 11.54
CA GLU A 402 -6.22 -10.19 12.67
C GLU A 402 -7.29 -10.64 13.67
N SER A 403 -8.48 -10.05 13.66
CA SER A 403 -9.59 -10.50 14.49
C SER A 403 -10.08 -11.91 14.12
N CYS A 404 -9.92 -12.30 12.86
CA CYS A 404 -10.36 -13.60 12.33
C CYS A 404 -9.21 -14.45 11.78
N HIS A 405 -8.12 -13.84 11.31
CA HIS A 405 -7.00 -14.51 10.66
C HIS A 405 -5.74 -14.48 11.51
N THR A 406 -4.97 -15.55 11.49
CA THR A 406 -3.66 -15.60 12.14
C THR A 406 -2.54 -15.48 11.12
N VAL A 407 -1.49 -14.75 11.44
CA VAL A 407 -0.30 -14.58 10.61
C VAL A 407 0.48 -15.90 10.46
N ALA A 408 0.26 -16.86 11.37
CA ALA A 408 0.99 -18.13 11.43
C ALA A 408 0.93 -18.95 10.12
N SER A 409 -0.16 -18.87 9.38
CA SER A 409 -0.32 -19.56 8.08
C SER A 409 0.71 -19.11 7.04
N HIS A 410 1.27 -17.90 7.15
CA HIS A 410 2.28 -17.37 6.25
C HIS A 410 3.68 -17.92 6.53
N GLY A 411 3.95 -18.36 7.76
CA GLY A 411 5.27 -18.85 8.19
C GLY A 411 5.80 -20.04 7.38
N SER A 412 4.92 -20.81 6.74
CA SER A 412 5.32 -21.95 5.91
C SER A 412 5.96 -21.54 4.57
N TRP A 413 5.69 -20.32 4.07
CA TRP A 413 6.15 -19.90 2.76
C TRP A 413 6.83 -18.51 2.75
N LEU A 414 6.48 -17.61 3.67
CA LEU A 414 7.03 -16.24 3.75
C LEU A 414 8.17 -16.20 4.76
N PRO A 415 9.43 -15.98 4.34
CA PRO A 415 10.52 -15.73 5.27
C PRO A 415 10.31 -14.40 6.01
N TYR A 416 10.79 -14.30 7.24
CA TYR A 416 10.73 -13.06 8.02
C TYR A 416 9.30 -12.46 8.12
N VAL A 417 8.32 -13.31 8.41
CA VAL A 417 6.89 -12.93 8.49
C VAL A 417 6.69 -11.67 9.33
N ASP A 418 7.24 -11.63 10.54
CA ASP A 418 7.05 -10.50 11.45
C ASP A 418 7.55 -9.18 10.84
N ARG A 419 8.66 -9.24 10.09
CA ARG A 419 9.19 -8.06 9.39
C ARG A 419 8.26 -7.59 8.28
N HIS A 420 7.71 -8.50 7.49
CA HIS A 420 6.73 -8.15 6.45
C HIS A 420 5.47 -7.54 7.07
N MET A 421 4.93 -8.16 8.13
CA MET A 421 3.72 -7.66 8.80
C MET A 421 3.94 -6.33 9.55
N THR A 422 5.18 -5.99 9.89
CA THR A 422 5.50 -4.67 10.45
C THR A 422 5.47 -3.58 9.38
N VAL A 423 5.81 -3.90 8.14
CA VAL A 423 6.02 -2.92 7.05
C VAL A 423 4.87 -2.89 6.05
N LEU A 424 4.13 -3.99 5.90
CA LEU A 424 3.05 -4.15 4.92
C LEU A 424 1.72 -4.36 5.64
N SER A 425 0.68 -3.69 5.19
CA SER A 425 -0.70 -4.04 5.55
C SER A 425 -1.09 -5.36 4.86
N CYS A 426 -2.11 -6.04 5.37
CA CYS A 426 -2.60 -7.30 4.77
C CYS A 426 -3.05 -7.09 3.32
N GLU A 427 -3.69 -5.96 3.05
CA GLU A 427 -4.22 -5.58 1.74
C GLU A 427 -3.10 -5.43 0.69
N SER A 428 -1.89 -5.05 1.09
CA SER A 428 -0.74 -4.92 0.16
C SER A 428 -0.43 -6.20 -0.60
N CYS A 429 -0.70 -7.37 0.02
CA CYS A 429 -0.54 -8.67 -0.62
C CYS A 429 -1.87 -9.25 -1.12
N HIS A 430 -2.97 -8.95 -0.42
CA HIS A 430 -4.29 -9.55 -0.69
C HIS A 430 -5.17 -8.73 -1.64
N VAL A 431 -4.73 -7.53 -2.04
CA VAL A 431 -5.36 -6.71 -3.10
C VAL A 431 -4.29 -6.27 -4.10
N PRO A 432 -3.63 -7.20 -4.81
CA PRO A 432 -2.52 -6.88 -5.71
C PRO A 432 -2.97 -6.19 -7.01
N HIS A 433 -4.23 -6.36 -7.40
CA HIS A 433 -4.78 -5.85 -8.65
C HIS A 433 -6.29 -5.68 -8.53
N LEU A 434 -6.80 -4.59 -9.06
CA LEU A 434 -8.22 -4.29 -9.18
C LEU A 434 -8.68 -4.48 -10.63
N TYR A 435 -9.85 -5.08 -10.82
CA TYR A 435 -10.39 -5.42 -12.12
C TYR A 435 -11.56 -4.53 -12.56
N ALA A 436 -11.89 -3.52 -11.77
CA ALA A 436 -12.79 -2.46 -12.17
C ALA A 436 -11.99 -1.18 -12.47
N PRO A 437 -12.40 -0.37 -13.44
CA PRO A 437 -11.79 0.92 -13.68
C PRO A 437 -12.04 1.88 -12.51
N ALA A 438 -11.14 2.84 -12.34
CA ALA A 438 -11.29 3.91 -11.37
C ALA A 438 -10.92 5.25 -11.99
N ILE A 439 -11.41 6.35 -11.41
CA ILE A 439 -11.05 7.70 -11.82
C ILE A 439 -9.53 7.89 -11.65
N GLU A 440 -8.89 8.40 -12.69
CA GLU A 440 -7.49 8.83 -12.71
C GLU A 440 -7.38 10.33 -12.52
N LYS A 441 -8.18 11.09 -13.30
CA LYS A 441 -8.11 12.55 -13.35
C LYS A 441 -9.51 13.13 -13.46
N VAL A 442 -9.72 14.25 -12.78
CA VAL A 442 -10.89 15.12 -12.96
C VAL A 442 -10.40 16.51 -13.33
N ASP A 443 -10.81 17.02 -14.46
CA ASP A 443 -10.39 18.31 -14.99
C ASP A 443 -11.57 19.28 -15.08
N TRP A 444 -11.64 20.19 -14.12
CA TRP A 444 -12.62 21.29 -14.08
C TRP A 444 -12.06 22.58 -14.68
N THR A 445 -10.88 22.56 -15.27
CA THR A 445 -10.35 23.75 -15.96
C THR A 445 -11.06 24.00 -17.28
N VAL A 446 -11.69 22.96 -17.83
CA VAL A 446 -12.52 22.96 -19.03
C VAL A 446 -13.85 22.25 -18.75
N LEU A 447 -14.90 22.55 -19.49
CA LEU A 447 -16.22 21.93 -19.34
C LEU A 447 -16.70 21.28 -20.63
N ASN A 448 -17.31 20.10 -20.51
CA ASN A 448 -18.07 19.45 -21.57
C ASN A 448 -19.33 20.28 -21.91
N ALA A 449 -19.96 20.01 -23.05
CA ALA A 449 -21.14 20.73 -23.51
C ALA A 449 -22.35 20.66 -22.53
N ASP A 450 -22.39 19.68 -21.65
CA ASP A 450 -23.39 19.53 -20.58
C ASP A 450 -22.99 20.23 -19.26
N GLY A 451 -21.86 20.94 -19.25
CA GLY A 451 -21.34 21.63 -18.08
C GLY A 451 -20.63 20.72 -17.08
N SER A 452 -20.38 19.47 -17.41
CA SER A 452 -19.59 18.53 -16.60
C SER A 452 -18.09 18.70 -16.81
N SER A 453 -17.29 18.17 -15.89
CA SER A 453 -15.83 18.09 -16.02
C SER A 453 -15.38 17.04 -17.05
N VAL A 454 -14.15 17.14 -17.50
CA VAL A 454 -13.48 16.07 -18.25
C VAL A 454 -12.90 15.07 -17.26
N VAL A 455 -13.36 13.82 -17.30
CA VAL A 455 -12.92 12.73 -16.43
C VAL A 455 -12.12 11.70 -17.23
N SER A 456 -10.97 11.28 -16.72
CA SER A 456 -10.20 10.16 -17.26
C SER A 456 -10.24 8.99 -16.29
N CYS A 457 -10.39 7.78 -16.83
CA CYS A 457 -10.42 6.53 -16.07
C CYS A 457 -9.12 5.75 -16.29
N ARG A 458 -8.60 5.16 -15.22
CA ARG A 458 -7.53 4.15 -15.33
C ARG A 458 -8.13 2.75 -15.35
N GLY A 459 -7.42 1.79 -15.93
CA GLY A 459 -7.82 0.40 -15.98
C GLY A 459 -8.80 0.06 -17.10
N THR A 460 -8.97 0.93 -18.08
CA THR A 460 -9.73 0.72 -19.30
C THR A 460 -8.96 1.25 -20.50
N GLU A 461 -9.13 0.63 -21.66
CA GLU A 461 -8.51 1.10 -22.92
C GLU A 461 -9.13 2.41 -23.43
N ASP A 462 -10.39 2.65 -23.10
CA ASP A 462 -11.12 3.87 -23.47
C ASP A 462 -11.28 4.79 -22.25
N ILE A 463 -10.94 6.07 -22.43
CA ILE A 463 -11.06 7.11 -21.39
C ILE A 463 -12.51 7.21 -20.85
N ASN A 464 -13.50 7.05 -21.71
CA ASN A 464 -14.92 7.15 -21.36
C ASN A 464 -15.55 5.80 -20.96
N GLY A 465 -14.85 4.69 -21.17
CA GLY A 465 -15.24 3.36 -20.72
C GLY A 465 -16.64 2.93 -21.19
N GLY A 466 -16.89 2.91 -22.51
CA GLY A 466 -18.14 2.38 -23.05
C GLY A 466 -18.32 0.88 -22.79
N ILE A 467 -19.51 0.34 -23.05
CA ILE A 467 -19.81 -1.09 -22.86
C ILE A 467 -18.91 -2.01 -23.69
N ASP A 468 -18.34 -1.49 -24.78
CA ASP A 468 -17.41 -2.18 -25.67
C ASP A 468 -15.95 -2.01 -25.24
N ALA A 469 -15.67 -1.15 -24.28
CA ALA A 469 -14.32 -0.92 -23.77
C ALA A 469 -13.79 -2.18 -23.07
N LEU A 470 -12.54 -2.53 -23.35
CA LEU A 470 -11.87 -3.61 -22.69
C LEU A 470 -11.30 -3.13 -21.35
N ILE A 471 -11.71 -3.77 -20.26
CA ILE A 471 -11.22 -3.44 -18.92
C ILE A 471 -9.99 -4.28 -18.62
N GLU A 472 -8.85 -3.64 -18.40
CA GLU A 472 -7.60 -4.28 -17.98
C GLU A 472 -7.46 -4.29 -16.45
N GLY A 473 -8.12 -3.35 -15.79
CA GLY A 473 -7.91 -3.09 -14.38
C GLY A 473 -6.59 -2.34 -14.13
N PHE A 474 -6.21 -2.20 -12.86
CA PHE A 474 -4.97 -1.51 -12.49
C PHE A 474 -4.34 -2.07 -11.22
N THR A 475 -3.04 -1.88 -11.09
CA THR A 475 -2.29 -2.18 -9.87
C THR A 475 -2.30 -0.94 -8.97
N PRO A 476 -2.78 -1.04 -7.72
CA PRO A 476 -2.74 0.08 -6.80
C PRO A 476 -1.32 0.47 -6.42
N VAL A 477 -1.10 1.75 -6.16
CA VAL A 477 0.16 2.22 -5.60
C VAL A 477 0.21 1.94 -4.10
N LEU A 478 1.38 1.59 -3.58
CA LEU A 478 1.57 1.36 -2.15
C LEU A 478 2.14 2.63 -1.50
N MET A 479 1.39 3.20 -0.55
CA MET A 479 1.78 4.38 0.21
C MET A 479 1.85 4.07 1.70
N MET A 480 2.69 4.82 2.43
CA MET A 480 2.80 4.67 3.88
C MET A 480 1.56 5.19 4.58
N ARG A 481 1.01 4.38 5.45
CA ARG A 481 -0.14 4.67 6.32
C ARG A 481 0.18 4.18 7.73
N ASP A 482 -0.15 4.97 8.75
CA ASP A 482 -0.01 4.52 10.12
C ASP A 482 -0.99 3.37 10.40
N ASN A 483 -0.50 2.31 11.03
CA ASN A 483 -1.38 1.27 11.57
C ASN A 483 -1.98 1.73 12.91
N ILE A 484 -2.76 0.85 13.56
CA ILE A 484 -3.41 1.14 14.85
C ILE A 484 -2.40 1.50 15.96
N ASP A 485 -1.19 0.96 15.91
CA ASP A 485 -0.13 1.22 16.89
C ASP A 485 0.67 2.48 16.56
N GLY A 486 0.28 3.22 15.51
CA GLY A 486 0.99 4.39 15.02
C GLY A 486 2.30 4.07 14.28
N ASN A 487 2.48 2.81 13.86
CA ASN A 487 3.65 2.42 13.07
C ASN A 487 3.31 2.52 11.57
N PRO A 488 4.19 3.11 10.75
CA PRO A 488 3.96 3.24 9.33
C PRO A 488 4.02 1.88 8.61
N GLN A 489 2.99 1.60 7.80
CA GLN A 489 2.89 0.42 6.94
C GLN A 489 2.52 0.84 5.52
N LEU A 490 3.04 0.13 4.52
CA LEU A 490 2.61 0.27 3.13
C LEU A 490 1.23 -0.33 2.96
N ALA A 491 0.33 0.42 2.33
CA ALA A 491 -1.05 0.02 2.05
C ALA A 491 -1.44 0.46 0.63
N PRO A 492 -2.39 -0.22 -0.04
CA PRO A 492 -2.77 0.08 -1.42
C PRO A 492 -3.70 1.29 -1.50
N TYR A 493 -3.44 2.13 -2.53
CA TYR A 493 -4.20 3.34 -2.82
C TYR A 493 -4.44 3.50 -4.33
N ASN A 494 -5.56 4.14 -4.66
CA ASN A 494 -5.72 4.84 -5.92
C ASN A 494 -5.41 6.33 -5.69
N LEU A 495 -4.73 6.98 -6.65
CA LEU A 495 -4.47 8.41 -6.63
C LEU A 495 -5.31 9.08 -7.71
N ILE A 496 -6.11 10.06 -7.30
CA ILE A 496 -6.90 10.86 -8.22
C ILE A 496 -6.33 12.28 -8.23
N SER A 497 -5.97 12.73 -9.41
CA SER A 497 -5.55 14.12 -9.63
C SER A 497 -6.76 14.97 -10.05
N ALA A 498 -6.83 16.20 -9.55
CA ALA A 498 -7.87 17.14 -9.90
C ALA A 498 -7.27 18.50 -10.21
N TRP A 499 -7.76 19.15 -11.29
CA TRP A 499 -7.42 20.54 -11.62
C TRP A 499 -8.68 21.37 -11.67
N TYR A 500 -8.58 22.58 -11.14
CA TYR A 500 -9.71 23.49 -11.01
C TYR A 500 -9.25 24.95 -10.94
N TRP A 501 -10.17 25.87 -11.17
CA TRP A 501 -9.92 27.29 -11.02
C TRP A 501 -10.12 27.74 -9.57
N VAL A 502 -9.23 28.60 -9.11
CA VAL A 502 -9.34 29.31 -7.84
C VAL A 502 -9.27 30.82 -8.09
N TYR A 503 -9.84 31.60 -7.16
CA TYR A 503 -9.79 33.07 -7.14
C TYR A 503 -9.48 33.55 -5.73
N ASP A 504 -9.15 34.83 -5.59
CA ASP A 504 -8.97 35.47 -4.29
C ASP A 504 -10.28 36.25 -3.94
N ASP A 505 -10.88 35.94 -2.77
CA ASP A 505 -12.09 36.62 -2.30
C ASP A 505 -11.79 38.05 -1.85
N ALA A 506 -12.84 38.80 -1.46
CA ALA A 506 -12.72 40.22 -1.04
C ALA A 506 -11.74 40.44 0.15
N ASN A 507 -11.43 39.39 0.90
CA ASN A 507 -10.46 39.41 2.00
C ASN A 507 -9.05 38.92 1.57
N GLY A 508 -8.87 38.58 0.27
CA GLY A 508 -7.65 38.00 -0.26
C GLY A 508 -7.46 36.53 0.10
N ALA A 509 -8.49 35.85 0.58
CA ALA A 509 -8.45 34.41 0.83
C ALA A 509 -8.75 33.63 -0.45
N LYS A 510 -7.95 32.59 -0.68
CA LYS A 510 -8.10 31.71 -1.84
C LYS A 510 -9.36 30.84 -1.71
N ARG A 511 -10.11 30.72 -2.81
CA ARG A 511 -11.33 29.90 -2.91
C ARG A 511 -11.44 29.22 -4.26
N PRO A 512 -12.09 28.02 -4.36
CA PRO A 512 -12.47 27.47 -5.65
C PRO A 512 -13.51 28.35 -6.33
N VAL A 513 -13.41 28.50 -7.65
CA VAL A 513 -14.42 29.19 -8.45
C VAL A 513 -15.74 28.42 -8.32
N PRO A 514 -16.86 29.06 -7.95
CA PRO A 514 -18.15 28.41 -7.88
C PRO A 514 -18.54 27.78 -9.25
N LEU A 515 -19.18 26.60 -9.22
CA LEU A 515 -19.53 25.89 -10.46
C LEU A 515 -20.41 26.73 -11.39
N ALA A 516 -21.35 27.49 -10.82
CA ALA A 516 -22.21 28.35 -11.60
C ALA A 516 -21.45 29.47 -12.33
N ASP A 517 -20.41 30.05 -11.68
CA ASP A 517 -19.56 31.05 -12.29
C ASP A 517 -18.65 30.42 -13.36
N LEU A 518 -18.17 29.22 -13.11
CA LEU A 518 -17.38 28.49 -14.09
C LEU A 518 -18.24 28.16 -15.33
N GLN A 519 -19.47 27.69 -15.15
CA GLN A 519 -20.41 27.43 -16.24
C GLN A 519 -20.74 28.72 -17.01
N ALA A 520 -21.01 29.84 -16.31
CA ALA A 520 -21.25 31.13 -16.96
C ALA A 520 -19.98 31.69 -17.69
N ALA A 521 -18.77 31.26 -17.29
CA ALA A 521 -17.59 31.60 -18.06
C ALA A 521 -17.47 30.79 -19.36
N TRP A 522 -17.94 29.56 -19.37
CA TRP A 522 -17.83 28.65 -20.53
C TRP A 522 -18.98 28.81 -21.52
N PHE A 523 -20.22 29.13 -21.05
CA PHE A 523 -21.40 29.08 -21.88
C PHE A 523 -22.11 30.45 -21.97
N GLU A 524 -22.70 30.72 -23.14
CA GLU A 524 -23.62 31.80 -23.41
C GLU A 524 -24.81 31.21 -24.17
N ASP A 525 -26.05 31.53 -23.71
CA ASP A 525 -27.30 31.02 -24.31
C ASP A 525 -27.30 29.47 -24.52
N GLY A 526 -26.65 28.72 -23.62
CA GLY A 526 -26.62 27.27 -23.69
C GLY A 526 -25.61 26.68 -24.69
N ALA A 527 -24.74 27.50 -25.31
CA ALA A 527 -23.66 27.09 -26.19
C ALA A 527 -22.34 27.60 -25.65
N TYR A 528 -21.21 27.01 -26.12
CA TYR A 528 -19.89 27.55 -25.79
C TYR A 528 -19.75 28.99 -26.21
N ALA A 529 -19.13 29.81 -25.38
CA ALA A 529 -18.91 31.22 -25.67
C ALA A 529 -18.04 31.40 -26.93
N ALA A 530 -18.44 32.36 -27.78
CA ALA A 530 -17.80 32.51 -29.12
C ALA A 530 -16.32 32.86 -29.06
N ASP A 531 -15.86 33.57 -28.05
CA ASP A 531 -14.45 33.89 -27.82
C ASP A 531 -13.64 32.68 -27.35
N LEU A 532 -14.22 31.75 -26.57
CA LEU A 532 -13.61 30.49 -26.22
C LEU A 532 -13.54 29.57 -27.45
N MET A 533 -14.63 29.46 -28.22
CA MET A 533 -14.61 28.69 -29.48
C MET A 533 -13.53 29.16 -30.42
N ALA A 534 -13.27 30.44 -30.55
CA ALA A 534 -12.22 31.00 -31.41
C ALA A 534 -10.80 30.59 -30.99
N VAL A 535 -10.60 30.19 -29.71
CA VAL A 535 -9.27 29.80 -29.19
C VAL A 535 -9.15 28.29 -29.06
N PHE A 536 -10.25 27.58 -28.72
CA PHE A 536 -10.24 26.15 -28.45
C PHE A 536 -10.47 25.29 -29.69
N ASP A 537 -11.42 25.70 -30.57
CA ASP A 537 -11.74 24.98 -31.82
C ASP A 537 -10.61 25.13 -32.85
N SER A 538 -9.65 24.24 -32.79
CA SER A 538 -8.45 24.26 -33.60
C SER A 538 -8.69 23.75 -35.04
N ASN A 539 -9.63 22.80 -35.19
CA ASN A 539 -10.00 22.21 -36.46
C ASN A 539 -11.09 23.01 -37.19
N ARG A 540 -11.78 23.94 -36.49
CA ARG A 540 -12.84 24.83 -36.98
C ARG A 540 -14.06 24.09 -37.49
N ASP A 541 -14.45 23.02 -36.82
CA ASP A 541 -15.65 22.26 -37.17
C ASP A 541 -16.91 22.74 -36.40
N GLY A 542 -16.73 23.67 -35.45
CA GLY A 542 -17.79 24.27 -34.67
C GLY A 542 -18.21 23.44 -33.44
N ALA A 543 -17.44 22.41 -33.07
CA ALA A 543 -17.57 21.61 -31.90
C ALA A 543 -16.23 21.58 -31.13
N LEU A 544 -16.23 21.18 -29.88
CA LEU A 544 -14.99 20.93 -29.12
C LEU A 544 -14.90 19.44 -28.80
N ASP A 545 -13.88 18.79 -29.29
CA ASP A 545 -13.56 17.41 -28.97
C ASP A 545 -12.64 17.29 -27.73
N GLU A 546 -12.37 16.08 -27.26
CA GLU A 546 -11.53 15.84 -26.09
C GLU A 546 -10.08 16.35 -26.25
N THR A 547 -9.58 16.47 -27.45
CA THR A 547 -8.21 16.96 -27.72
C THR A 547 -8.17 18.47 -27.69
N GLU A 548 -9.28 19.13 -27.98
CA GLU A 548 -9.48 20.57 -27.97
C GLU A 548 -9.86 21.09 -26.59
N LEU A 549 -10.67 20.31 -25.83
CA LEU A 549 -11.02 20.58 -24.43
C LEU A 549 -9.84 20.28 -23.50
N ARG A 550 -8.70 20.96 -23.77
CA ARG A 550 -7.48 20.88 -22.95
C ARG A 550 -6.93 22.27 -22.71
N LEU A 551 -6.58 22.56 -21.47
CA LEU A 551 -5.89 23.79 -21.11
C LEU A 551 -4.38 23.63 -21.30
N ASP A 552 -3.98 23.52 -22.58
CA ASP A 552 -2.65 23.15 -23.04
C ASP A 552 -1.80 24.33 -23.55
N SER A 553 -2.32 25.54 -23.49
CA SER A 553 -1.61 26.76 -23.92
C SER A 553 -1.95 27.97 -23.05
N ASP A 554 -1.01 28.93 -22.99
CA ASP A 554 -1.21 30.20 -22.31
C ASP A 554 -2.40 30.98 -22.88
N ALA A 555 -2.66 30.87 -24.19
CA ALA A 555 -3.79 31.54 -24.84
C ALA A 555 -5.13 31.02 -24.34
N LYS A 556 -5.30 29.69 -24.25
CA LYS A 556 -6.49 29.05 -23.70
C LYS A 556 -6.68 29.40 -22.21
N THR A 557 -5.60 29.34 -21.42
CA THR A 557 -5.62 29.72 -20.00
C THR A 557 -6.05 31.17 -19.83
N ALA A 558 -5.46 32.09 -20.61
CA ALA A 558 -5.80 33.52 -20.53
C ALA A 558 -7.25 33.81 -20.97
N ALA A 559 -7.77 33.08 -21.96
CA ALA A 559 -9.16 33.27 -22.43
C ALA A 559 -10.17 32.91 -21.32
N VAL A 560 -10.04 31.76 -20.68
CA VAL A 560 -10.93 31.40 -19.54
C VAL A 560 -10.75 32.35 -18.36
N ALA A 561 -9.52 32.68 -17.99
CA ALA A 561 -9.25 33.60 -16.90
C ALA A 561 -9.85 35.00 -17.14
N ALA A 562 -9.83 35.49 -18.37
CA ALA A 562 -10.45 36.79 -18.71
C ALA A 562 -11.97 36.77 -18.49
N ARG A 563 -12.65 35.67 -18.83
CA ARG A 563 -14.09 35.53 -18.60
C ARG A 563 -14.44 35.44 -17.12
N LEU A 564 -13.66 34.69 -16.35
CA LEU A 564 -13.82 34.63 -14.89
C LEU A 564 -13.58 36.02 -14.24
N THR A 565 -12.58 36.76 -14.71
CA THR A 565 -12.34 38.14 -14.25
C THR A 565 -13.48 39.09 -14.61
N ALA A 566 -14.08 38.93 -15.80
CA ALA A 566 -15.24 39.73 -16.22
C ALA A 566 -16.47 39.52 -15.33
N GLN A 567 -16.58 38.37 -14.65
CA GLN A 567 -17.61 38.08 -13.66
C GLN A 567 -17.30 38.65 -12.26
N GLY A 568 -16.14 39.31 -12.10
CA GLY A 568 -15.74 39.95 -10.84
C GLY A 568 -14.94 39.02 -9.91
N LEU A 569 -14.40 37.90 -10.44
CA LEU A 569 -13.47 37.04 -9.70
C LEU A 569 -12.07 37.64 -9.78
N ASP A 570 -11.44 37.88 -8.63
CA ASP A 570 -10.10 38.47 -8.59
C ASP A 570 -9.02 37.38 -8.72
N ASN A 571 -8.02 37.67 -9.54
CA ASN A 571 -6.84 36.79 -9.74
C ASN A 571 -7.18 35.30 -10.02
N PRO A 572 -8.05 34.97 -11.01
CA PRO A 572 -8.39 33.59 -11.31
C PRO A 572 -7.17 32.86 -11.87
N ARG A 573 -6.90 31.69 -11.30
CA ARG A 573 -5.76 30.83 -11.66
C ARG A 573 -6.08 29.36 -11.49
N VAL A 574 -5.35 28.50 -12.21
CA VAL A 574 -5.50 27.04 -12.09
C VAL A 574 -4.71 26.54 -10.89
N GLU A 575 -5.29 25.62 -10.15
CA GLU A 575 -4.61 24.79 -9.15
C GLU A 575 -4.85 23.31 -9.42
N GLY A 576 -3.93 22.50 -8.89
CA GLY A 576 -4.01 21.05 -8.98
C GLY A 576 -3.77 20.39 -7.64
N GLU A 577 -4.50 19.32 -7.37
CA GLU A 577 -4.31 18.51 -6.18
C GLU A 577 -4.31 17.01 -6.52
N VAL A 578 -3.64 16.22 -5.70
CA VAL A 578 -3.69 14.75 -5.73
C VAL A 578 -4.32 14.26 -4.44
N GLN A 579 -5.35 13.44 -4.58
CA GLN A 579 -6.06 12.84 -3.46
C GLN A 579 -5.81 11.34 -3.42
N PRO A 580 -5.31 10.79 -2.31
CA PRO A 580 -5.21 9.36 -2.11
C PRO A 580 -6.55 8.78 -1.65
N TYR A 581 -6.95 7.65 -2.24
CA TYR A 581 -8.12 6.87 -1.86
C TYR A 581 -7.69 5.47 -1.43
N SER A 582 -7.95 5.12 -0.18
CA SER A 582 -7.55 3.82 0.37
C SER A 582 -8.36 2.66 -0.23
N ILE A 583 -7.66 1.57 -0.51
CA ILE A 583 -8.25 0.34 -1.05
C ILE A 583 -8.20 -0.73 0.03
N ASN A 584 -9.38 -1.17 0.52
CA ASN A 584 -9.49 -2.09 1.64
C ASN A 584 -10.34 -3.34 1.33
N HIS A 585 -11.09 -3.34 0.22
CA HIS A 585 -11.92 -4.44 -0.26
C HIS A 585 -11.36 -5.04 -1.56
N ASN A 586 -12.03 -6.01 -2.15
CA ASN A 586 -11.54 -6.87 -3.24
C ASN A 586 -10.44 -7.81 -2.78
N VAL A 587 -10.52 -8.22 -1.53
CA VAL A 587 -9.56 -9.15 -0.91
C VAL A 587 -9.59 -10.49 -1.63
N THR A 588 -8.41 -11.00 -1.93
CA THR A 588 -8.22 -12.27 -2.63
C THR A 588 -7.39 -13.25 -1.81
N ARG A 589 -7.39 -14.53 -2.23
CA ARG A 589 -6.70 -15.63 -1.54
C ARG A 589 -5.91 -16.52 -2.50
N GLY A 590 -5.10 -17.38 -1.93
CA GLY A 590 -4.43 -18.44 -2.68
C GLY A 590 -3.42 -17.89 -3.70
N GLU A 591 -3.54 -18.34 -4.92
CA GLU A 591 -2.69 -17.95 -6.06
C GLU A 591 -2.91 -16.52 -6.54
N TRP A 592 -4.05 -15.93 -6.21
CA TRP A 592 -4.41 -14.57 -6.59
C TRP A 592 -3.82 -13.49 -5.67
N ALA A 593 -3.37 -13.87 -4.47
CA ALA A 593 -2.61 -12.96 -3.60
C ALA A 593 -1.14 -12.93 -4.01
N THR A 594 -0.43 -11.85 -3.69
CA THR A 594 1.00 -11.72 -3.94
C THR A 594 1.79 -12.78 -3.16
N ARG A 595 2.33 -13.76 -3.87
CA ARG A 595 3.16 -14.85 -3.30
C ARG A 595 4.55 -14.92 -3.90
N ASP A 596 4.77 -14.28 -5.03
CA ASP A 596 6.07 -14.18 -5.64
C ASP A 596 6.89 -13.08 -4.96
N CYS A 597 8.02 -13.47 -4.37
CA CYS A 597 8.93 -12.53 -3.72
C CYS A 597 9.44 -11.46 -4.71
N GLN A 598 9.59 -11.79 -5.98
CA GLN A 598 10.06 -10.86 -7.01
C GLN A 598 9.04 -9.76 -7.32
N ALA A 599 7.75 -9.95 -6.98
CA ALA A 599 6.76 -8.88 -7.12
C ALA A 599 7.09 -7.62 -6.30
N CYS A 600 7.91 -7.78 -5.22
CA CYS A 600 8.35 -6.67 -4.37
C CYS A 600 9.88 -6.51 -4.35
N HIS A 601 10.65 -7.59 -4.56
CA HIS A 601 12.11 -7.62 -4.40
C HIS A 601 12.85 -7.50 -5.74
N ARG A 602 12.44 -6.55 -6.59
CA ARG A 602 13.08 -6.22 -7.88
C ARG A 602 13.06 -4.71 -8.11
N ASP A 603 13.84 -4.21 -9.07
CA ASP A 603 13.85 -2.79 -9.44
C ASP A 603 12.53 -2.33 -10.05
N ASP A 604 11.91 -3.18 -10.88
CA ASP A 604 10.63 -2.98 -11.55
C ASP A 604 9.44 -3.53 -10.75
N ALA A 605 9.60 -3.71 -9.44
CA ALA A 605 8.56 -4.21 -8.56
C ALA A 605 7.38 -3.24 -8.42
N ALA A 606 6.21 -3.77 -8.04
CA ALA A 606 5.00 -2.97 -7.79
C ALA A 606 5.21 -1.81 -6.78
N LEU A 607 6.16 -1.98 -5.85
CA LEU A 607 6.57 -0.95 -4.88
C LEU A 607 7.26 0.27 -5.51
N ASN A 608 7.81 0.13 -6.71
CA ASN A 608 8.56 1.16 -7.41
C ASN A 608 7.89 1.60 -8.73
N GLN A 609 6.80 0.93 -9.12
CA GLN A 609 6.11 1.28 -10.36
C GLN A 609 5.42 2.64 -10.23
N PRO A 610 5.65 3.55 -11.17
CA PRO A 610 4.98 4.83 -11.18
C PRO A 610 3.48 4.63 -11.47
N MET A 611 2.63 5.43 -10.80
CA MET A 611 1.21 5.51 -11.11
C MET A 611 0.97 6.78 -11.91
N GLN A 612 0.40 6.66 -13.11
CA GLN A 612 0.03 7.81 -13.92
C GLN A 612 -1.04 8.63 -13.19
N LEU A 613 -0.85 9.94 -13.13
CA LEU A 613 -1.78 10.89 -12.55
C LEU A 613 -2.59 11.63 -13.61
N ALA A 614 -1.99 11.88 -14.76
CA ALA A 614 -2.65 12.53 -15.88
C ALA A 614 -1.83 12.37 -17.17
N GLY A 615 -2.49 12.27 -18.32
CA GLY A 615 -1.83 12.25 -19.63
C GLY A 615 -1.25 13.59 -20.06
N PHE A 616 -1.69 14.70 -19.46
CA PHE A 616 -1.12 16.05 -19.62
C PHE A 616 -1.44 16.89 -18.37
N THR A 617 -0.73 18.01 -18.22
CA THR A 617 -0.84 18.91 -17.07
C THR A 617 -1.66 20.15 -17.42
N PRO A 618 -2.95 20.24 -16.99
CA PRO A 618 -3.79 21.39 -17.29
C PRO A 618 -3.18 22.71 -16.82
N GLY A 619 -3.11 23.71 -17.71
CA GLY A 619 -2.50 25.01 -17.43
C GLY A 619 -1.02 24.97 -17.08
N GLY A 620 -0.33 23.85 -17.28
CA GLY A 620 1.08 23.65 -16.89
C GLY A 620 1.27 23.57 -15.35
N VAL A 621 0.20 23.38 -14.59
CA VAL A 621 0.26 23.40 -13.11
C VAL A 621 0.48 21.99 -12.56
N THR A 622 1.63 21.74 -11.92
CA THR A 622 1.89 20.50 -11.20
C THR A 622 1.05 20.45 -9.91
N PRO A 623 0.25 19.38 -9.70
CA PRO A 623 -0.58 19.28 -8.52
C PRO A 623 0.22 18.96 -7.26
N SER A 624 -0.34 19.24 -6.10
CA SER A 624 0.23 18.88 -4.80
C SER A 624 -0.70 17.91 -4.05
N PHE A 625 -0.14 17.10 -3.17
CA PHE A 625 -0.95 16.22 -2.33
C PHE A 625 -1.81 17.01 -1.34
N VAL A 626 -3.05 16.59 -1.16
CA VAL A 626 -3.91 17.05 -0.05
C VAL A 626 -3.28 16.56 1.26
N ASN A 627 -3.33 17.37 2.31
CA ASN A 627 -2.88 16.90 3.61
C ASN A 627 -3.76 15.75 4.11
N ASP A 628 -3.12 14.73 4.65
CA ASP A 628 -3.79 13.60 5.29
C ASP A 628 -3.01 13.22 6.56
N ALA A 629 -3.72 13.13 7.69
CA ALA A 629 -3.11 12.79 8.98
C ALA A 629 -2.62 11.33 9.05
N ASN A 630 -3.11 10.46 8.16
CA ASN A 630 -2.86 9.02 8.21
C ASN A 630 -1.84 8.56 7.16
N ILE A 631 -1.49 9.41 6.19
CA ILE A 631 -0.65 9.04 5.06
C ILE A 631 0.61 9.88 5.07
N ALA A 632 1.75 9.20 5.10
CA ALA A 632 3.02 9.84 4.79
C ALA A 632 3.28 9.73 3.28
N ASN A 633 3.37 10.87 2.60
CA ASN A 633 3.78 10.88 1.21
C ASN A 633 5.24 10.47 1.10
N SER A 634 5.48 9.31 0.50
CA SER A 634 6.82 8.77 0.23
C SER A 634 7.02 8.58 -1.26
N GLY A 635 7.30 9.68 -1.95
CA GLY A 635 7.52 9.69 -3.38
C GLY A 635 7.38 11.09 -3.96
N ASP A 636 7.66 11.21 -5.25
CA ASP A 636 7.69 12.46 -5.99
C ASP A 636 6.71 12.44 -7.16
N ILE A 637 6.14 13.61 -7.48
CA ILE A 637 5.38 13.80 -8.72
C ILE A 637 6.37 14.17 -9.82
N VAL A 638 6.46 13.35 -10.85
CA VAL A 638 7.43 13.52 -11.94
C VAL A 638 6.73 13.58 -13.30
N GLN A 639 7.28 14.36 -14.22
CA GLN A 639 6.83 14.39 -15.60
C GLN A 639 7.64 13.38 -16.41
N GLY A 640 6.95 12.48 -17.12
CA GLY A 640 7.54 11.51 -18.02
C GLY A 640 8.06 12.13 -19.32
N GLU A 641 8.83 11.37 -20.08
CA GLU A 641 9.31 11.77 -21.42
C GLU A 641 8.16 11.94 -22.42
N ASP A 642 7.04 11.30 -22.19
CA ASP A 642 5.78 11.39 -22.93
C ASP A 642 4.95 12.65 -22.61
N GLY A 643 5.39 13.45 -21.61
CA GLY A 643 4.68 14.63 -21.11
C GLY A 643 3.61 14.32 -20.09
N ALA A 644 3.30 13.05 -19.85
CA ALA A 644 2.37 12.61 -18.81
C ALA A 644 2.94 12.82 -17.39
N LEU A 645 2.06 12.94 -16.43
CA LEU A 645 2.40 13.13 -15.02
C LEU A 645 2.27 11.82 -14.27
N TYR A 646 3.27 11.48 -13.47
CA TYR A 646 3.33 10.25 -12.69
C TYR A 646 3.65 10.54 -11.23
N PHE A 647 3.07 9.76 -10.34
CA PHE A 647 3.59 9.61 -8.99
C PHE A 647 4.61 8.47 -8.98
N GLN A 648 5.85 8.78 -8.61
CA GLN A 648 6.93 7.83 -8.45
C GLN A 648 7.08 7.47 -6.97
N PRO A 649 6.66 6.26 -6.53
CA PRO A 649 6.86 5.84 -5.15
C PRO A 649 8.34 5.76 -4.79
N ALA A 650 8.68 6.15 -3.56
CA ALA A 650 10.02 6.06 -2.99
C ALA A 650 9.93 5.60 -1.52
N PRO A 651 9.61 4.30 -1.28
CA PRO A 651 9.41 3.78 0.07
C PRO A 651 10.63 3.93 0.99
N GLU A 652 11.83 4.08 0.42
CA GLU A 652 13.06 4.36 1.15
C GLU A 652 13.05 5.73 1.85
N GLN A 653 12.32 6.73 1.34
CA GLN A 653 12.15 8.03 2.01
C GLN A 653 11.41 7.88 3.33
N ALA A 654 10.56 6.87 3.47
CA ALA A 654 9.88 6.48 4.70
C ALA A 654 10.66 5.46 5.54
N GLY A 655 11.94 5.20 5.23
CA GLY A 655 12.80 4.30 5.97
C GLY A 655 12.57 2.80 5.68
N VAL A 656 11.82 2.46 4.66
CA VAL A 656 11.63 1.08 4.22
C VAL A 656 12.81 0.64 3.37
N TYR A 657 13.51 -0.42 3.77
CA TYR A 657 14.58 -1.02 3.00
C TYR A 657 14.14 -2.36 2.40
N ILE A 658 14.22 -2.46 1.08
CA ILE A 658 13.76 -3.62 0.31
C ILE A 658 14.98 -4.27 -0.34
N PHE A 659 15.30 -5.51 0.08
CA PHE A 659 16.37 -6.29 -0.55
C PHE A 659 16.09 -6.51 -2.04
N GLY A 660 17.11 -6.36 -2.86
CA GLY A 660 17.00 -6.52 -4.31
C GLY A 660 16.55 -5.26 -5.06
N SER A 661 15.87 -4.33 -4.40
CA SER A 661 15.45 -3.03 -4.95
C SER A 661 16.35 -1.91 -4.44
N ASN A 662 16.41 -1.70 -3.12
CA ASN A 662 17.24 -0.63 -2.55
C ASN A 662 18.73 -0.97 -2.60
N ARG A 663 19.52 -0.11 -3.24
CA ARG A 663 20.96 -0.27 -3.43
C ARG A 663 21.68 1.07 -3.35
N ILE A 664 22.95 1.01 -2.96
CA ILE A 664 23.86 2.15 -3.07
C ILE A 664 24.77 1.93 -4.28
N SER A 665 24.42 2.49 -5.42
CA SER A 665 25.08 2.23 -6.71
C SER A 665 26.59 2.46 -6.70
N TRP A 666 27.11 3.47 -5.98
CA TRP A 666 28.54 3.72 -5.94
C TRP A 666 29.31 2.59 -5.21
N ILE A 667 28.69 1.89 -4.24
CA ILE A 667 29.30 0.72 -3.57
C ILE A 667 29.41 -0.45 -4.55
N ASP A 668 28.38 -0.68 -5.35
CA ASP A 668 28.39 -1.72 -6.38
C ASP A 668 29.46 -1.43 -7.42
N TRP A 669 29.53 -0.19 -7.91
CA TRP A 669 30.54 0.20 -8.89
C TRP A 669 31.97 0.13 -8.32
N LEU A 670 32.16 0.54 -7.06
CA LEU A 670 33.45 0.43 -6.37
C LEU A 670 33.86 -1.03 -6.21
N GLY A 671 32.93 -1.88 -5.72
CA GLY A 671 33.18 -3.31 -5.52
C GLY A 671 33.49 -4.03 -6.81
N LEU A 672 32.69 -3.82 -7.84
CA LEU A 672 32.90 -4.37 -9.19
C LEU A 672 34.24 -3.88 -9.78
N GLY A 673 34.54 -2.58 -9.62
CA GLY A 673 35.80 -2.01 -10.10
C GLY A 673 37.02 -2.64 -9.45
N ILE A 674 37.01 -2.80 -8.12
CA ILE A 674 38.11 -3.48 -7.39
C ILE A 674 38.22 -4.93 -7.84
N PHE A 675 37.11 -5.64 -8.01
CA PHE A 675 37.07 -7.03 -8.45
C PHE A 675 37.68 -7.18 -9.87
N LEU A 676 37.22 -6.36 -10.82
CA LEU A 676 37.71 -6.40 -12.21
C LEU A 676 39.17 -5.96 -12.34
N LEU A 677 39.60 -4.97 -11.56
CA LEU A 677 41.00 -4.54 -11.49
C LEU A 677 41.86 -5.68 -11.00
N THR A 678 41.47 -6.39 -9.96
CA THR A 678 42.19 -7.54 -9.43
C THR A 678 42.20 -8.68 -10.43
N LEU A 679 41.11 -8.99 -11.08
CA LEU A 679 41.04 -10.02 -12.12
C LEU A 679 41.97 -9.68 -13.29
N GLY A 680 41.97 -8.42 -13.75
CA GLY A 680 42.85 -7.92 -14.78
C GLY A 680 44.33 -7.99 -14.37
N ALA A 681 44.66 -7.59 -13.13
CA ALA A 681 46.04 -7.67 -12.59
C ALA A 681 46.50 -9.12 -12.49
N VAL A 682 45.66 -10.03 -12.01
CA VAL A 682 45.93 -11.47 -11.96
C VAL A 682 46.11 -12.05 -13.36
N GLY A 683 45.26 -11.69 -14.30
CA GLY A 683 45.32 -12.14 -15.69
C GLY A 683 46.62 -11.66 -16.37
N LEU A 684 46.99 -10.38 -16.21
CA LEU A 684 48.23 -9.81 -16.76
C LEU A 684 49.44 -10.43 -16.12
N HIS A 685 49.45 -10.51 -14.79
CA HIS A 685 50.62 -11.08 -14.05
C HIS A 685 50.79 -12.57 -14.37
N GLY A 686 49.69 -13.32 -14.43
CA GLY A 686 49.70 -14.74 -14.79
C GLY A 686 50.13 -14.98 -16.25
N GLY A 687 49.65 -14.16 -17.16
CA GLY A 687 50.03 -14.20 -18.60
C GLY A 687 51.51 -13.90 -18.82
N LEU A 688 52.01 -12.83 -18.15
CA LEU A 688 53.44 -12.52 -18.18
C LEU A 688 54.31 -13.64 -17.60
N ARG A 689 53.89 -14.23 -16.48
CA ARG A 689 54.58 -15.35 -15.86
C ARG A 689 54.61 -16.58 -16.77
N PHE A 690 53.50 -16.91 -17.39
CA PHE A 690 53.40 -18.00 -18.36
C PHE A 690 54.30 -17.75 -19.57
N TYR A 691 54.29 -16.56 -20.15
CA TYR A 691 55.14 -16.15 -21.27
C TYR A 691 56.63 -16.27 -20.90
N MET A 692 57.04 -15.77 -19.70
CA MET A 692 58.43 -15.83 -19.25
C MET A 692 58.89 -17.26 -19.00
N THR A 693 58.03 -18.14 -18.53
CA THR A 693 58.31 -19.59 -18.31
C THR A 693 58.52 -20.33 -19.63
N LEU A 694 57.75 -19.96 -20.67
CA LEU A 694 57.97 -20.53 -22.01
C LEU A 694 59.29 -20.06 -22.64
N ARG A 695 59.69 -18.81 -22.40
CA ARG A 695 60.89 -18.21 -22.96
C ARG A 695 62.18 -18.63 -22.21
N ASN A 696 62.12 -18.82 -20.93
CA ASN A 696 63.23 -19.15 -20.05
C ASN A 696 62.84 -20.34 -19.17
N PRO A 697 62.93 -21.58 -19.66
CA PRO A 697 62.63 -22.79 -18.87
C PRO A 697 63.56 -22.89 -17.62
N ARG A 698 62.93 -23.06 -16.46
CA ARG A 698 63.64 -23.14 -15.19
C ARG A 698 64.24 -24.55 -14.97
N PRO A 699 65.36 -24.67 -14.36
CA PRO A 699 65.79 -25.96 -13.81
C PRO A 699 64.81 -26.40 -12.72
N LYS A 700 64.58 -27.72 -12.65
CA LYS A 700 63.66 -28.22 -11.63
C LYS A 700 64.29 -28.06 -10.26
N PRO A 701 63.65 -27.42 -9.29
CA PRO A 701 64.20 -27.28 -7.94
C PRO A 701 64.23 -28.65 -7.27
N GLU A 702 65.17 -28.80 -6.33
CA GLU A 702 65.22 -29.97 -5.45
C GLU A 702 64.01 -29.83 -4.45
N LEU A 703 63.17 -30.85 -4.42
CA LEU A 703 61.95 -30.84 -3.63
C LEU A 703 62.03 -31.84 -2.48
N LYS A 704 61.64 -31.36 -1.28
CA LYS A 704 61.44 -32.21 -0.11
C LYS A 704 59.95 -32.29 0.23
N ARG A 705 59.48 -33.51 0.41
CA ARG A 705 58.05 -33.73 0.77
C ARG A 705 57.84 -33.59 2.27
N VAL A 706 56.99 -32.70 2.72
CA VAL A 706 56.72 -32.41 4.13
C VAL A 706 55.20 -32.53 4.40
N TYR A 707 54.83 -33.15 5.52
CA TYR A 707 53.42 -33.16 5.97
C TYR A 707 53.11 -31.82 6.63
N MET A 708 52.44 -30.94 5.88
CA MET A 708 52.29 -29.54 6.22
C MET A 708 50.98 -29.27 6.92
N TYR A 709 49.87 -29.88 6.45
CA TYR A 709 48.51 -29.54 6.91
C TYR A 709 47.84 -30.75 7.53
N ASP A 710 47.35 -30.58 8.76
CA ASP A 710 46.61 -31.61 9.47
C ASP A 710 45.18 -31.80 8.87
N VAL A 711 44.56 -32.96 9.15
CA VAL A 711 43.22 -33.26 8.61
C VAL A 711 42.19 -32.23 8.98
N TYR A 712 42.27 -31.72 10.21
CA TYR A 712 41.32 -30.71 10.70
C TYR A 712 41.52 -29.35 9.99
N GLU A 713 42.79 -28.91 9.80
CA GLU A 713 43.08 -27.67 9.05
C GLU A 713 42.51 -27.71 7.62
N ARG A 714 42.65 -28.86 6.95
CA ARG A 714 42.12 -29.05 5.59
C ARG A 714 40.58 -29.07 5.56
N PHE A 715 39.97 -29.72 6.56
CA PHE A 715 38.52 -29.82 6.66
C PHE A 715 37.87 -28.42 6.85
N TRP A 716 38.34 -27.68 7.86
CA TRP A 716 37.73 -26.35 8.09
C TRP A 716 37.97 -25.39 6.93
N HIS A 717 39.15 -25.47 6.29
CA HIS A 717 39.48 -24.63 5.14
C HIS A 717 38.51 -24.91 3.96
N TRP A 718 38.35 -26.17 3.58
CA TRP A 718 37.48 -26.52 2.47
C TRP A 718 36.00 -26.26 2.77
N LEU A 719 35.54 -26.52 4.00
CA LEU A 719 34.17 -26.18 4.42
C LEU A 719 33.95 -24.66 4.34
N GLN A 720 34.92 -23.88 4.84
CA GLN A 720 34.84 -22.41 4.75
C GLN A 720 34.87 -21.93 3.30
N THR A 721 35.73 -22.51 2.45
CA THR A 721 35.81 -22.15 1.02
C THR A 721 34.48 -22.36 0.29
N VAL A 722 33.89 -23.55 0.44
CA VAL A 722 32.62 -23.88 -0.19
C VAL A 722 31.51 -22.98 0.35
N ALA A 723 31.44 -22.79 1.67
CA ALA A 723 30.45 -21.93 2.29
C ALA A 723 30.55 -20.47 1.80
N ILE A 724 31.76 -19.89 1.74
CA ILE A 724 31.94 -18.51 1.28
C ILE A 724 31.57 -18.35 -0.20
N ILE A 725 32.00 -19.30 -1.07
CA ILE A 725 31.65 -19.23 -2.50
C ILE A 725 30.13 -19.28 -2.70
N LEU A 726 29.45 -20.18 -2.00
CA LEU A 726 27.98 -20.29 -2.07
C LEU A 726 27.30 -19.08 -1.43
N LEU A 727 27.86 -18.50 -0.35
CA LEU A 727 27.34 -17.26 0.25
C LEU A 727 27.47 -16.06 -0.70
N ILE A 728 28.59 -15.92 -1.40
CA ILE A 728 28.75 -14.87 -2.42
C ILE A 728 27.72 -15.07 -3.53
N PHE A 729 27.55 -16.30 -4.02
CA PHE A 729 26.57 -16.60 -5.06
C PHE A 729 25.14 -16.31 -4.62
N THR A 730 24.72 -16.84 -3.47
CA THR A 730 23.38 -16.61 -2.93
C THR A 730 23.15 -15.13 -2.57
N GLY A 731 24.18 -14.46 -2.03
CA GLY A 731 24.14 -13.03 -1.76
C GLY A 731 23.99 -12.20 -3.03
N LEU A 732 24.64 -12.58 -4.14
CA LEU A 732 24.49 -11.92 -5.43
C LEU A 732 23.04 -12.09 -5.98
N VAL A 733 22.44 -13.27 -5.85
CA VAL A 733 21.04 -13.50 -6.25
C VAL A 733 20.09 -12.63 -5.41
N ILE A 734 20.33 -12.49 -4.10
CA ILE A 734 19.50 -11.64 -3.22
C ILE A 734 19.70 -10.16 -3.54
N HIS A 735 20.91 -9.76 -3.88
CA HIS A 735 21.26 -8.37 -4.19
C HIS A 735 20.82 -7.92 -5.59
N ARG A 736 20.79 -8.86 -6.57
CA ARG A 736 20.44 -8.62 -7.98
C ARG A 736 19.48 -9.69 -8.51
N PRO A 737 18.28 -9.78 -7.96
CA PRO A 737 17.30 -10.77 -8.39
C PRO A 737 16.81 -10.54 -9.83
N ASP A 738 16.86 -9.30 -10.33
CA ASP A 738 16.60 -8.93 -11.71
C ASP A 738 17.53 -9.62 -12.71
N MET A 739 18.83 -9.71 -12.39
CA MET A 739 19.83 -10.35 -13.24
C MET A 739 19.80 -11.88 -13.18
N LEU A 740 19.39 -12.44 -12.05
CA LEU A 740 19.47 -13.86 -11.72
C LEU A 740 18.09 -14.46 -11.39
N GLY A 741 17.03 -13.97 -12.01
CA GLY A 741 15.62 -14.32 -11.77
C GLY A 741 15.25 -15.78 -12.00
N MET A 742 16.13 -16.58 -12.60
CA MET A 742 15.95 -18.03 -12.74
C MET A 742 16.06 -18.79 -11.39
N PHE A 743 16.63 -18.16 -10.36
CA PHE A 743 16.77 -18.75 -9.04
C PHE A 743 15.65 -18.27 -8.12
N ASN A 744 15.01 -19.20 -7.42
CA ASN A 744 13.95 -18.86 -6.49
C ASN A 744 14.50 -18.02 -5.32
N PHE A 745 14.05 -16.78 -5.21
CA PHE A 745 14.54 -15.80 -4.24
C PHE A 745 14.42 -16.30 -2.79
N ARG A 746 13.26 -16.84 -2.41
CA ARG A 746 13.01 -17.40 -1.09
C ARG A 746 14.01 -18.49 -0.73
N TYR A 747 14.24 -19.42 -1.66
CA TYR A 747 15.18 -20.51 -1.44
C TYR A 747 16.61 -19.98 -1.29
N MET A 748 16.99 -18.97 -2.05
CA MET A 748 18.31 -18.33 -1.94
C MET A 748 18.50 -17.65 -0.58
N VAL A 749 17.49 -16.93 -0.07
CA VAL A 749 17.54 -16.34 1.28
C VAL A 749 17.70 -17.42 2.35
N TRP A 750 16.92 -18.50 2.27
CA TRP A 750 17.02 -19.61 3.21
C TRP A 750 18.41 -20.27 3.17
N LEU A 751 18.91 -20.56 1.98
CA LEU A 751 20.21 -21.18 1.77
C LEU A 751 21.35 -20.27 2.27
N HIS A 752 21.26 -18.96 2.02
CA HIS A 752 22.23 -17.98 2.50
C HIS A 752 22.33 -18.00 4.03
N ASN A 753 21.20 -17.99 4.72
CA ASN A 753 21.17 -18.05 6.19
C ASN A 753 21.74 -19.37 6.74
N MET A 754 21.41 -20.49 6.11
CA MET A 754 21.94 -21.80 6.51
C MET A 754 23.46 -21.87 6.33
N LEU A 755 23.96 -21.39 5.21
CA LEU A 755 25.40 -21.33 4.94
C LEU A 755 26.12 -20.36 5.89
N ALA A 756 25.51 -19.23 6.22
CA ALA A 756 26.03 -18.29 7.20
C ALA A 756 26.14 -18.91 8.59
N LEU A 757 25.16 -19.68 9.03
CA LEU A 757 25.22 -20.43 10.29
C LEU A 757 26.34 -21.48 10.27
N ILE A 758 26.47 -22.22 9.19
CA ILE A 758 27.56 -23.22 9.00
C ILE A 758 28.92 -22.50 9.07
N LEU A 759 29.05 -21.37 8.37
CA LEU A 759 30.28 -20.57 8.40
C LEU A 759 30.61 -20.07 9.81
N LEU A 760 29.60 -19.55 10.53
CA LEU A 760 29.76 -19.06 11.91
C LEU A 760 30.25 -20.16 12.84
N VAL A 761 29.62 -21.33 12.81
CA VAL A 761 30.03 -22.50 13.63
C VAL A 761 31.45 -22.93 13.25
N ASN A 762 31.75 -23.00 11.95
CA ASN A 762 33.09 -23.39 11.47
C ASN A 762 34.14 -22.37 11.92
N ALA A 763 33.88 -21.08 11.83
CA ALA A 763 34.78 -20.02 12.27
C ALA A 763 35.05 -20.08 13.79
N ALA A 764 34.00 -20.29 14.60
CA ALA A 764 34.13 -20.46 16.06
C ALA A 764 34.97 -21.69 16.44
N MET A 765 34.69 -22.80 15.80
CA MET A 765 35.47 -24.05 16.01
C MET A 765 36.94 -23.90 15.57
N SER A 766 37.16 -23.22 14.45
CA SER A 766 38.51 -22.93 13.95
C SER A 766 39.27 -22.01 14.90
N LEU A 767 38.63 -20.93 15.37
CA LEU A 767 39.24 -20.02 16.35
C LEU A 767 39.59 -20.76 17.64
N PHE A 768 38.68 -21.58 18.17
CA PHE A 768 38.94 -22.40 19.36
C PHE A 768 40.13 -23.32 19.17
N TYR A 769 40.23 -24.04 18.05
CA TYR A 769 41.35 -24.91 17.72
C TYR A 769 42.68 -24.15 17.66
N HIS A 770 42.71 -23.01 16.96
CA HIS A 770 43.94 -22.24 16.81
C HIS A 770 44.40 -21.60 18.12
N LEU A 771 43.47 -21.22 19.00
CA LEU A 771 43.80 -20.71 20.33
C LEU A 771 44.34 -21.80 21.24
N THR A 772 43.68 -22.96 21.27
CA THR A 772 44.07 -24.07 22.19
C THR A 772 45.33 -24.80 21.75
N SER A 773 45.56 -24.95 20.45
CA SER A 773 46.78 -25.57 19.89
C SER A 773 47.98 -24.61 19.84
N GLY A 774 47.76 -23.31 20.05
CA GLY A 774 48.77 -22.27 19.88
C GLY A 774 49.08 -21.93 18.42
N ALA A 775 48.42 -22.57 17.44
CA ALA A 775 48.59 -22.32 16.01
C ALA A 775 48.18 -20.90 15.59
N ILE A 776 47.42 -20.19 16.41
CA ILE A 776 47.05 -18.79 16.18
C ILE A 776 48.27 -17.89 15.95
N ARG A 777 49.44 -18.24 16.50
CA ARG A 777 50.69 -17.49 16.34
C ARG A 777 51.15 -17.38 14.88
N GLN A 778 50.72 -18.26 14.00
CA GLN A 778 51.05 -18.24 12.57
C GLN A 778 50.35 -17.10 11.83
N PHE A 779 49.20 -16.64 12.35
CA PHE A 779 48.38 -15.56 11.78
C PHE A 779 48.69 -14.17 12.34
N ILE A 780 49.54 -14.12 13.40
CA ILE A 780 49.86 -12.82 14.04
C ILE A 780 51.24 -12.34 13.54
N PRO A 781 51.32 -11.18 12.87
CA PRO A 781 52.57 -10.60 12.40
C PRO A 781 53.54 -10.34 13.56
N ARG A 782 54.82 -10.71 13.42
CA ARG A 782 55.85 -10.46 14.41
C ARG A 782 56.50 -9.11 14.13
N PRO A 783 56.61 -8.17 15.10
CA PRO A 783 57.01 -6.81 14.82
C PRO A 783 58.46 -6.65 14.30
N TYR A 784 59.38 -7.51 14.75
CA TYR A 784 60.78 -7.42 14.36
C TYR A 784 61.06 -8.07 13.02
N GLY A 785 61.63 -7.29 12.05
CA GLY A 785 62.00 -7.76 10.70
C GLY A 785 60.80 -8.03 9.78
N PHE A 786 59.56 -7.88 10.24
CA PHE A 786 58.37 -8.19 9.49
C PHE A 786 58.23 -7.34 8.21
N PHE A 787 58.43 -6.06 8.31
CA PHE A 787 58.31 -5.16 7.17
C PHE A 787 59.39 -5.40 6.12
N ASP A 788 60.63 -5.70 6.52
CA ASP A 788 61.71 -6.01 5.59
C ASP A 788 61.41 -7.28 4.81
N GLN A 789 60.93 -8.32 5.52
CA GLN A 789 60.52 -9.57 4.89
C GLN A 789 59.30 -9.41 3.99
N ALA A 790 58.34 -8.55 4.37
CA ALA A 790 57.15 -8.23 3.56
C ALA A 790 57.55 -7.49 2.27
N ILE A 791 58.52 -6.56 2.35
CA ILE A 791 59.07 -5.86 1.18
C ILE A 791 59.79 -6.83 0.24
N LEU A 792 60.60 -7.70 0.77
CA LEU A 792 61.29 -8.73 -0.02
C LEU A 792 60.30 -9.66 -0.71
N GLN A 793 59.26 -10.06 -0.01
CA GLN A 793 58.20 -10.90 -0.57
C GLN A 793 57.39 -10.15 -1.67
N ALA A 794 57.10 -8.86 -1.47
CA ALA A 794 56.48 -8.05 -2.49
C ALA A 794 57.36 -7.88 -3.73
N GLN A 795 58.67 -7.62 -3.53
CA GLN A 795 59.62 -7.55 -4.64
C GLN A 795 59.73 -8.90 -5.38
N PHE A 796 59.60 -10.01 -4.68
CA PHE A 796 59.57 -11.32 -5.31
C PHE A 796 58.38 -11.43 -6.25
N TYR A 797 57.19 -11.17 -5.78
CA TYR A 797 55.98 -11.29 -6.61
C TYR A 797 55.95 -10.25 -7.75
N LEU A 798 56.39 -9.02 -7.54
CA LEU A 798 56.35 -7.98 -8.53
C LEU A 798 57.47 -8.06 -9.59
N ARG A 799 58.60 -8.62 -9.26
CA ARG A 799 59.80 -8.54 -10.11
C ARG A 799 60.59 -9.85 -10.25
N ASN A 800 60.88 -10.51 -9.11
CA ASN A 800 61.84 -11.61 -9.08
C ASN A 800 61.23 -12.90 -9.59
N ILE A 801 59.94 -13.10 -9.44
CA ILE A 801 59.22 -14.25 -9.96
C ILE A 801 59.31 -14.38 -11.47
N PHE A 802 59.40 -13.28 -12.22
CA PHE A 802 59.60 -13.27 -13.66
C PHE A 802 61.06 -13.62 -14.08
N LYS A 803 62.01 -13.43 -13.16
CA LYS A 803 63.42 -13.77 -13.38
C LYS A 803 63.77 -15.19 -12.99
N GLY A 804 62.82 -15.95 -12.43
CA GLY A 804 63.04 -17.31 -11.98
C GLY A 804 63.82 -17.43 -10.69
N ALA A 805 63.87 -16.36 -9.88
CA ALA A 805 64.52 -16.40 -8.58
C ALA A 805 63.81 -17.38 -7.62
N PRO A 806 64.52 -17.99 -6.67
CA PRO A 806 63.98 -18.87 -5.67
C PRO A 806 63.04 -18.07 -4.73
N HIS A 807 62.07 -18.77 -4.10
CA HIS A 807 61.17 -18.12 -3.15
C HIS A 807 61.93 -17.59 -1.92
N PRO A 808 61.74 -16.35 -1.46
CA PRO A 808 62.56 -15.73 -0.41
C PRO A 808 62.38 -16.34 0.98
N MET A 809 61.37 -17.21 1.16
CA MET A 809 61.06 -17.84 2.44
C MET A 809 60.88 -19.33 2.27
N GLU A 810 61.52 -20.12 3.14
CA GLU A 810 61.30 -21.55 3.25
C GLU A 810 60.08 -21.83 4.11
N LYS A 811 59.12 -22.59 3.59
CA LYS A 811 57.92 -23.00 4.33
C LYS A 811 58.27 -24.15 5.27
N THR A 812 57.90 -24.02 6.55
CA THR A 812 58.07 -25.08 7.56
C THR A 812 56.71 -25.33 8.24
N LYS A 813 56.64 -26.46 8.98
CA LYS A 813 55.41 -26.76 9.76
C LYS A 813 55.04 -25.65 10.76
N ASP A 814 56.04 -24.97 11.29
CA ASP A 814 55.84 -23.88 12.28
C ASP A 814 55.67 -22.48 11.63
N GLN A 815 56.05 -22.33 10.37
CA GLN A 815 55.94 -21.10 9.61
C GLN A 815 55.39 -21.40 8.20
N LYS A 816 54.06 -21.57 8.11
CA LYS A 816 53.37 -21.94 6.86
C LYS A 816 53.09 -20.73 5.97
N LEU A 817 53.01 -19.52 6.57
CA LEU A 817 52.56 -18.30 5.90
C LEU A 817 53.75 -17.33 5.72
N ASN A 818 53.85 -16.77 4.54
CA ASN A 818 54.76 -15.66 4.29
C ASN A 818 54.21 -14.33 4.90
N PRO A 819 55.08 -13.31 5.07
CA PRO A 819 54.67 -12.06 5.72
C PRO A 819 53.46 -11.36 5.06
N LEU A 820 53.33 -11.38 3.75
CA LEU A 820 52.20 -10.82 3.05
C LEU A 820 50.95 -11.64 3.29
N GLN A 821 51.03 -12.95 3.30
CA GLN A 821 49.93 -13.85 3.66
C GLN A 821 49.50 -13.66 5.11
N GLN A 822 50.47 -13.52 6.05
CA GLN A 822 50.13 -13.21 7.45
C GLN A 822 49.35 -11.91 7.59
N LEU A 823 49.79 -10.84 6.93
CA LEU A 823 49.11 -9.56 6.95
C LEU A 823 47.69 -9.67 6.35
N THR A 824 47.56 -10.30 5.19
CA THR A 824 46.27 -10.49 4.50
C THR A 824 45.31 -11.29 5.35
N TYR A 825 45.76 -12.43 5.92
CA TYR A 825 44.91 -13.28 6.77
C TYR A 825 44.62 -12.64 8.12
N PHE A 826 45.53 -11.82 8.65
CA PHE A 826 45.28 -11.05 9.85
C PHE A 826 44.07 -10.09 9.64
N TRP A 827 44.06 -9.31 8.56
CA TRP A 827 42.97 -8.42 8.22
C TRP A 827 41.68 -9.18 7.87
N LEU A 828 41.80 -10.27 7.12
CA LEU A 828 40.66 -11.10 6.74
C LEU A 828 39.95 -11.70 7.96
N LEU A 829 40.71 -12.28 8.90
CA LEU A 829 40.12 -13.00 10.04
C LEU A 829 39.73 -12.08 11.21
N ASN A 830 40.41 -10.94 11.38
CA ASN A 830 40.17 -10.06 12.53
C ASN A 830 39.29 -8.83 12.18
N VAL A 831 39.18 -8.49 10.91
CA VAL A 831 38.39 -7.32 10.49
C VAL A 831 37.27 -7.73 9.54
N LEU A 832 37.59 -8.28 8.36
CA LEU A 832 36.58 -8.54 7.33
C LEU A 832 35.57 -9.63 7.73
N LEU A 833 36.03 -10.76 8.24
CA LEU A 833 35.15 -11.86 8.64
C LEU A 833 34.27 -11.50 9.84
N PRO A 834 34.77 -10.91 10.94
CA PRO A 834 33.91 -10.43 12.01
C PRO A 834 32.91 -9.37 11.55
N LEU A 835 33.33 -8.42 10.71
CA LEU A 835 32.44 -7.40 10.16
C LEU A 835 31.33 -8.02 9.32
N GLN A 836 31.64 -8.98 8.47
CA GLN A 836 30.66 -9.72 7.66
C GLN A 836 29.67 -10.50 8.53
N ILE A 837 30.17 -11.18 9.58
CA ILE A 837 29.35 -11.93 10.51
C ILE A 837 28.43 -10.99 11.31
N VAL A 838 28.99 -9.91 11.87
CA VAL A 838 28.22 -8.96 12.69
C VAL A 838 27.15 -8.25 11.86
N THR A 839 27.50 -7.75 10.68
CA THR A 839 26.51 -7.09 9.79
C THR A 839 25.43 -8.07 9.37
N GLY A 840 25.78 -9.30 8.97
CA GLY A 840 24.82 -10.34 8.62
C GLY A 840 23.91 -10.75 9.80
N ALA A 841 24.48 -10.91 11.00
CA ALA A 841 23.70 -11.22 12.20
C ALA A 841 22.75 -10.10 12.58
N LEU A 842 23.17 -8.83 12.48
CA LEU A 842 22.31 -7.68 12.74
C LEU A 842 21.20 -7.53 11.68
N MET A 843 21.50 -7.79 10.40
CA MET A 843 20.50 -7.82 9.33
C MET A 843 19.46 -8.92 9.56
N TRP A 844 19.89 -10.11 9.96
CA TRP A 844 18.97 -11.18 10.35
C TRP A 844 18.20 -10.85 11.62
N GLY A 845 18.84 -10.18 12.57
CA GLY A 845 18.30 -9.80 13.87
C GLY A 845 17.41 -8.55 13.88
N VAL A 846 17.20 -7.85 12.76
CA VAL A 846 16.38 -6.62 12.71
C VAL A 846 14.97 -6.85 13.27
N GLN A 847 14.37 -7.99 13.03
CA GLN A 847 13.06 -8.34 13.58
C GLN A 847 13.11 -8.84 15.03
N GLN A 848 14.23 -9.42 15.47
CA GLN A 848 14.40 -9.98 16.82
C GLN A 848 14.91 -8.94 17.83
N TRP A 849 15.77 -8.04 17.35
CA TRP A 849 16.43 -7.01 18.15
C TRP A 849 16.41 -5.66 17.43
N PRO A 850 15.22 -5.10 17.14
CA PRO A 850 15.07 -3.88 16.34
C PRO A 850 15.83 -2.69 16.92
N VAL A 851 15.85 -2.56 18.26
CA VAL A 851 16.60 -1.48 18.95
C VAL A 851 18.10 -1.60 18.68
N VAL A 852 18.67 -2.80 18.80
CA VAL A 852 20.12 -3.01 18.60
C VAL A 852 20.51 -2.76 17.14
N ALA A 853 19.71 -3.28 16.20
CA ALA A 853 19.93 -3.05 14.78
C ALA A 853 19.77 -1.57 14.41
N GLY A 854 18.80 -0.87 15.01
CA GLY A 854 18.59 0.57 14.83
C GLY A 854 19.75 1.42 15.34
N MET A 855 20.36 1.05 16.48
CA MET A 855 21.58 1.70 16.98
C MET A 855 22.77 1.58 16.00
N ALA A 856 22.80 0.56 15.17
CA ALA A 856 23.78 0.36 14.09
C ALA A 856 23.35 0.99 12.74
N GLY A 857 22.30 1.83 12.73
CA GLY A 857 21.79 2.50 11.54
C GLY A 857 20.76 1.71 10.73
N GLY A 858 20.36 0.52 11.19
CA GLY A 858 19.35 -0.33 10.53
C GLY A 858 19.82 -0.90 9.18
N LEU A 859 18.88 -1.45 8.44
CA LEU A 859 19.15 -2.05 7.12
C LEU A 859 19.78 -1.08 6.10
N PRO A 860 19.40 0.22 6.02
CA PRO A 860 20.01 1.15 5.07
C PRO A 860 21.53 1.29 5.20
N TRP A 861 22.11 1.03 6.38
CA TRP A 861 23.54 1.04 6.63
C TRP A 861 24.15 -0.36 6.63
N LEU A 862 23.48 -1.32 7.25
CA LEU A 862 24.01 -2.67 7.41
C LEU A 862 24.16 -3.40 6.07
N ALA A 863 23.15 -3.31 5.20
CA ALA A 863 23.15 -4.03 3.93
C ALA A 863 24.23 -3.54 2.96
N PRO A 864 24.46 -2.23 2.74
CA PRO A 864 25.55 -1.72 1.91
C PRO A 864 26.94 -2.11 2.44
N ILE A 865 27.15 -2.05 3.76
CA ILE A 865 28.43 -2.47 4.37
C ILE A 865 28.65 -3.97 4.15
N HIS A 866 27.62 -4.79 4.37
CA HIS A 866 27.66 -6.23 4.13
C HIS A 866 28.00 -6.56 2.67
N THR A 867 27.41 -5.86 1.72
CA THR A 867 27.69 -5.97 0.29
C THR A 867 29.11 -5.57 -0.06
N LEU A 868 29.63 -4.46 0.48
CA LEU A 868 31.01 -4.03 0.25
C LEU A 868 32.01 -5.07 0.72
N VAL A 869 31.80 -5.61 1.94
CA VAL A 869 32.68 -6.66 2.49
C VAL A 869 32.58 -7.95 1.65
N ALA A 870 31.41 -8.29 1.12
CA ALA A 870 31.23 -9.42 0.21
C ALA A 870 32.06 -9.24 -1.09
N TRP A 871 32.09 -8.04 -1.68
CA TRP A 871 32.97 -7.71 -2.81
C TRP A 871 34.45 -7.87 -2.48
N LEU A 872 34.86 -7.48 -1.27
CA LEU A 872 36.26 -7.68 -0.82
C LEU A 872 36.60 -9.17 -0.65
N PHE A 873 35.65 -10.00 -0.16
CA PHE A 873 35.82 -11.45 -0.15
C PHE A 873 35.93 -12.04 -1.55
N ALA A 874 35.10 -11.64 -2.48
CA ALA A 874 35.17 -12.08 -3.88
C ALA A 874 36.53 -11.73 -4.50
N THR A 875 37.00 -10.51 -4.27
CA THR A 875 38.31 -10.02 -4.71
C THR A 875 39.45 -10.83 -4.09
N PHE A 876 39.35 -11.08 -2.78
CA PHE A 876 40.33 -11.90 -2.07
C PHE A 876 40.40 -13.32 -2.64
N ILE A 877 39.29 -13.98 -2.95
CA ILE A 877 39.24 -15.32 -3.52
C ILE A 877 39.99 -15.37 -4.85
N VAL A 878 39.80 -14.42 -5.74
CA VAL A 878 40.49 -14.34 -7.03
C VAL A 878 42.02 -14.25 -6.82
N ALA A 879 42.44 -13.32 -5.95
CA ALA A 879 43.85 -13.14 -5.63
C ALA A 879 44.44 -14.39 -4.93
N HIS A 880 43.73 -14.98 -3.98
CA HIS A 880 44.15 -16.16 -3.22
C HIS A 880 44.33 -17.37 -4.14
N VAL A 881 43.34 -17.69 -4.96
CA VAL A 881 43.42 -18.82 -5.91
C VAL A 881 44.58 -18.63 -6.87
N TYR A 882 44.81 -17.41 -7.37
CA TYR A 882 45.96 -17.12 -8.20
C TYR A 882 47.30 -17.35 -7.47
N LEU A 883 47.42 -16.81 -6.25
CA LEU A 883 48.66 -16.93 -5.48
C LEU A 883 48.99 -18.38 -5.14
N THR A 884 48.02 -19.28 -4.98
CA THR A 884 48.29 -20.73 -4.80
C THR A 884 48.96 -21.38 -6.02
N THR A 885 48.93 -20.73 -7.18
CA THR A 885 49.63 -21.18 -8.39
C THR A 885 51.09 -20.75 -8.45
N THR A 886 51.56 -19.96 -7.46
CA THR A 886 52.93 -19.39 -7.48
C THR A 886 54.00 -20.27 -6.77
N GLY A 887 53.62 -21.45 -6.27
CA GLY A 887 54.51 -22.44 -5.69
C GLY A 887 55.43 -23.14 -6.70
N PRO A 888 56.21 -24.15 -6.27
CA PRO A 888 57.18 -24.87 -7.11
C PRO A 888 56.55 -25.48 -8.37
N ALA A 889 55.32 -25.95 -8.29
CA ALA A 889 54.49 -26.30 -9.43
C ALA A 889 53.09 -25.70 -9.24
N VAL A 890 52.34 -25.47 -10.35
CA VAL A 890 51.07 -24.76 -10.37
C VAL A 890 50.00 -25.31 -9.42
N LEU A 891 50.00 -26.60 -9.15
CA LEU A 891 49.02 -27.27 -8.29
C LEU A 891 49.59 -27.74 -6.93
N THR A 892 50.83 -27.39 -6.55
CA THR A 892 51.47 -27.86 -5.31
C THR A 892 50.67 -27.47 -4.07
N ASP A 893 50.31 -26.21 -3.91
CA ASP A 893 49.60 -25.71 -2.73
C ASP A 893 48.19 -26.29 -2.65
N ILE A 894 47.48 -26.42 -3.80
CA ILE A 894 46.17 -27.04 -3.87
C ILE A 894 46.22 -28.52 -3.48
N LYS A 895 47.22 -29.28 -3.99
CA LYS A 895 47.44 -30.69 -3.61
C LYS A 895 47.77 -30.80 -2.13
N ALA A 896 48.55 -29.89 -1.57
CA ALA A 896 48.87 -29.87 -0.15
C ALA A 896 47.64 -29.70 0.73
N MET A 897 46.72 -28.83 0.33
CA MET A 897 45.44 -28.63 1.01
C MET A 897 44.45 -29.79 0.82
N ILE A 898 44.66 -30.70 -0.14
CA ILE A 898 43.85 -31.91 -0.30
C ILE A 898 44.51 -33.10 0.44
N THR A 899 45.84 -33.30 0.27
CA THR A 899 46.54 -34.51 0.75
C THR A 899 47.18 -34.32 2.11
N GLY A 900 47.47 -33.07 2.51
CA GLY A 900 48.27 -32.69 3.69
C GLY A 900 49.77 -32.66 3.42
N TRP A 901 50.22 -33.15 2.28
CA TRP A 901 51.62 -33.20 1.91
C TRP A 901 51.98 -32.13 0.89
N GLU A 902 53.02 -31.36 1.17
CA GLU A 902 53.56 -30.29 0.32
C GLU A 902 55.00 -30.61 -0.12
N ASP A 903 55.26 -30.35 -1.39
CA ASP A 903 56.61 -30.43 -1.95
C ASP A 903 57.26 -29.03 -1.83
N VAL A 904 58.23 -28.89 -0.90
CA VAL A 904 58.89 -27.61 -0.53
C VAL A 904 60.26 -27.56 -1.17
N GLU A 905 60.67 -26.39 -1.70
CA GLU A 905 62.04 -26.19 -2.26
C GLU A 905 63.08 -26.22 -1.15
N VAL A 906 64.13 -27.01 -1.36
CA VAL A 906 65.26 -27.04 -0.46
C VAL A 906 66.25 -25.93 -0.84
N HIS A 907 66.38 -24.96 0.03
CA HIS A 907 67.39 -23.92 -0.13
C HIS A 907 68.73 -24.47 0.49
N GLY A 908 69.72 -24.74 -0.35
CA GLY A 908 71.07 -25.12 0.17
C GLY A 908 71.54 -23.99 1.11
N HIS A 909 71.88 -24.37 2.37
CA HIS A 909 72.52 -23.45 3.29
C HIS A 909 73.90 -23.08 2.69
N ALA A 910 74.01 -21.83 2.20
CA ALA A 910 75.37 -21.20 2.16
C ALA A 910 75.84 -21.08 3.60
N GLU A 911 76.73 -21.94 4.01
CA GLU A 911 77.49 -21.80 5.26
C GLU A 911 78.16 -20.41 5.27
N THR A 912 77.55 -19.44 5.92
CA THR A 912 78.23 -18.23 6.35
C THR A 912 78.87 -18.53 7.67
N HIS A 913 80.17 -18.85 7.62
CA HIS A 913 81.05 -18.78 8.79
C HIS A 913 80.85 -17.36 9.42
N PRO A 914 80.65 -17.25 10.70
CA PRO A 914 80.90 -16.02 11.43
C PRO A 914 82.37 -16.03 11.83
N GLU A 915 83.19 -15.38 11.05
CA GLU A 915 84.51 -14.91 11.59
C GLU A 915 84.24 -13.47 12.14
N HIS A 916 84.57 -13.40 13.46
CA HIS A 916 84.98 -12.26 14.25
C HIS A 916 84.04 -11.18 14.75
N ALA A 917 84.08 -11.12 16.07
CA ALA A 917 84.05 -10.16 17.13
C ALA A 917 82.71 -9.82 17.75
#